data_53c5b983ccb1685729fdf3399df34290
#
_entry.id   53c5b983ccb1685729fdf3399df34290
#
_cell.length_a   1.000
_cell.length_b   1.000
_cell.length_c   1.000
_cell.angle_alpha   90.00
_cell.angle_beta   90.00
_cell.angle_gamma   90.00
#
_symmetry.space_group_name_H-M   'P 1'
#
loop_
_entity.id
_entity.type
_entity.pdbx_description
1 polymer ?
#
loop_
_entity_poly.entity_id
_entity_poly.type
_entity_poly.pdbx_seq_one_letter_code
_entity_poly.pdbx_strand_id
1 'polypeptide(L)'
;MANELHFPLFHGYVDRWLVSGVTETPVITKPTALHGAENEKLNTAPKDKPGEEQFKAERRAKATAWPAQLDTRPGGLVGGTDNVTPFTVYWPFDDIGVTYAWDCETPACLSAWAYTELDAAEAGSVPFDLITCGGAALWLNGEKLTEVTPYHHNEPVPTPLTLPLQKGRNKLLVFFDNYAERDATIILRLRWKGEGTAPEQVIPVGEADAARLAEAEHLMRSLAFHRNHFTAGPVLLDYDGADIAASYHLAFVGGTEENVKGGVLFRREADTLPHASQISLGDCKTFPLAFLLLQVTTEVEGIRLTRPISVEIHTESVLPRALPTVAERKRQALELLARWGEQNTNRALAILATGGDTAEAEKLLAVQSDYIRRRFDCSDFYLVYYPYILRTFGKRGSGILSEKTENELTDCLLGFRYWIDEPGNDAMWFWSENHALMFHTCQLLAGELFPDEVFTNSGLTGRQMQAKAKNMLYDWFVTFRKEGFTEWNSSPYLPIDTLGFGSLYAFAQDPAMRELGREGMDFAYYLLAVHSQQGIFASSSGRTYIKEQFGNWSNCPSGLSWIGYGYGVPGHAGKGITSYCLSDYEPPKEFAQWFSIPRGKEMICQTTQGNDGYVDLYTYKTADYMMTSANDFHPGEPGHQENPFQLTFNAVAQLWVTHPGERVLFGAARPSYWAGNGTLPKVNQYKAFAGLIYDIAPEHPVDFTHLYLPSMEFDRCEVEGKWAFVQLGSAYAAVYCSNGMRMQDFGSNKDRECIAEGRRCIWLVRAAQADEFAAFEDFKAAMRGAALDADAEGRRYRFVDPVYGELRCQWGETLYVNDAPMQYSGFDNYGKLTVQEK
;
A
#
# COMPACT_ATOMS: atom_id res chain seq x y z
N MET A 1 14.13 31.05 -30.17
CA MET A 1 13.05 30.07 -30.39
C MET A 1 12.88 29.32 -29.08
N ALA A 2 11.69 29.11 -28.60
CA ALA A 2 11.47 28.31 -27.40
C ALA A 2 12.00 26.90 -27.64
N ASN A 3 12.69 26.31 -26.66
CA ASN A 3 13.14 24.95 -26.76
C ASN A 3 11.96 24.01 -26.53
N GLU A 4 12.03 22.82 -27.09
CA GLU A 4 10.96 21.82 -27.06
C GLU A 4 11.54 20.45 -26.80
N LEU A 5 10.80 19.63 -26.07
CA LEU A 5 11.09 18.20 -25.89
C LEU A 5 10.16 17.39 -26.80
N HIS A 6 10.71 16.41 -27.50
CA HIS A 6 10.01 15.55 -28.43
C HIS A 6 10.05 14.10 -27.93
N PHE A 7 8.90 13.43 -27.91
CA PHE A 7 8.78 12.06 -27.44
C PHE A 7 7.85 11.24 -28.33
N PRO A 8 8.13 9.96 -28.57
CA PRO A 8 7.11 9.04 -29.07
C PRO A 8 6.01 8.85 -28.04
N LEU A 9 4.85 8.37 -28.44
CA LEU A 9 3.82 7.95 -27.49
C LEU A 9 4.33 6.77 -26.66
N PHE A 10 4.11 6.80 -25.35
CA PHE A 10 4.51 5.75 -24.43
C PHE A 10 3.46 4.63 -24.40
N HIS A 11 3.75 3.46 -24.93
CA HIS A 11 2.78 2.35 -25.10
C HIS A 11 1.46 2.79 -25.76
N GLY A 12 1.52 3.77 -26.69
CA GLY A 12 0.36 4.33 -27.35
C GLY A 12 -0.38 5.40 -26.56
N TYR A 13 0.14 5.82 -25.42
CA TYR A 13 -0.44 6.90 -24.59
C TYR A 13 0.30 8.21 -24.75
N VAL A 14 -0.44 9.31 -24.65
CA VAL A 14 0.10 10.66 -24.50
C VAL A 14 0.42 10.87 -23.01
N ASP A 15 1.67 10.69 -22.63
CA ASP A 15 2.13 10.76 -21.23
C ASP A 15 2.80 12.07 -20.86
N ARG A 16 3.10 12.94 -21.86
CA ARG A 16 3.83 14.20 -21.65
C ARG A 16 2.88 15.40 -21.71
N TRP A 17 2.90 16.17 -20.64
CA TRP A 17 1.97 17.28 -20.46
C TRP A 17 2.64 18.47 -19.74
N LEU A 18 2.20 19.69 -20.04
CA LEU A 18 2.21 20.77 -19.07
C LEU A 18 0.96 20.64 -18.22
N VAL A 19 1.09 20.70 -16.91
CA VAL A 19 -0.06 20.54 -16.00
C VAL A 19 -0.15 21.71 -15.04
N SER A 20 -1.35 22.14 -14.71
CA SER A 20 -1.60 23.05 -13.61
C SER A 20 -1.51 22.32 -12.27
N GLY A 21 -1.33 23.05 -11.18
CA GLY A 21 -1.62 22.52 -9.85
C GLY A 21 -3.11 22.12 -9.73
N VAL A 22 -3.39 21.18 -8.83
CA VAL A 22 -4.77 20.79 -8.50
C VAL A 22 -5.44 21.92 -7.72
N THR A 23 -6.62 22.32 -8.17
CA THR A 23 -7.49 23.24 -7.44
C THR A 23 -8.54 22.46 -6.70
N GLU A 24 -8.64 22.63 -5.38
CA GLU A 24 -9.66 22.06 -4.54
C GLU A 24 -10.77 23.10 -4.28
N THR A 25 -12.01 22.73 -4.59
CA THR A 25 -13.19 23.57 -4.34
C THR A 25 -14.15 22.79 -3.46
N PRO A 26 -14.45 23.23 -2.21
CA PRO A 26 -15.40 22.54 -1.34
C PRO A 26 -16.76 22.35 -1.99
N VAL A 27 -17.30 21.14 -1.89
CA VAL A 27 -18.66 20.81 -2.28
C VAL A 27 -19.50 20.89 -1.00
N ILE A 28 -20.35 21.93 -0.89
CA ILE A 28 -21.19 22.13 0.27
C ILE A 28 -22.34 21.12 0.22
N THR A 29 -22.25 20.09 1.05
CA THR A 29 -23.35 19.13 1.25
C THR A 29 -24.01 19.43 2.59
N LYS A 30 -25.32 19.14 2.69
CA LYS A 30 -25.99 19.22 4.00
C LYS A 30 -25.46 18.09 4.88
N PRO A 31 -25.14 18.33 6.15
CA PRO A 31 -24.85 17.27 7.10
C PRO A 31 -25.97 16.24 7.06
N THR A 32 -25.65 15.01 6.73
CA THR A 32 -26.64 13.94 6.70
C THR A 32 -26.34 12.97 7.83
N ALA A 33 -27.35 12.79 8.71
CA ALA A 33 -27.39 11.59 9.52
C ALA A 33 -28.01 10.49 8.65
N LEU A 34 -27.32 9.41 8.47
CA LEU A 34 -27.89 8.24 7.82
C LEU A 34 -28.70 7.48 8.86
N HIS A 35 -30.02 7.62 8.79
CA HIS A 35 -30.94 6.94 9.70
C HIS A 35 -31.66 5.80 9.00
N GLY A 36 -31.70 4.65 9.65
CA GLY A 36 -32.50 3.50 9.23
C GLY A 36 -31.89 2.17 9.64
N ALA A 37 -32.71 1.13 9.73
CA ALA A 37 -32.28 -0.22 10.08
C ALA A 37 -31.17 -0.80 9.17
N GLU A 38 -31.02 -0.27 7.96
CA GLU A 38 -29.96 -0.69 7.02
C GLU A 38 -28.58 -0.14 7.43
N ASN A 39 -28.53 1.01 8.12
CA ASN A 39 -27.28 1.61 8.61
C ASN A 39 -26.88 1.07 10.00
N GLU A 40 -27.75 0.32 10.65
CA GLU A 40 -27.47 -0.37 11.90
C GLU A 40 -26.74 -1.70 11.66
N LYS A 41 -26.69 -2.17 10.41
CA LYS A 41 -25.93 -3.36 10.05
C LYS A 41 -24.45 -3.01 9.92
N LEU A 42 -23.61 -3.79 10.56
CA LEU A 42 -22.16 -3.76 10.39
C LEU A 42 -21.81 -3.91 8.91
N ASN A 43 -20.81 -3.15 8.47
CA ASN A 43 -20.15 -3.29 7.18
C ASN A 43 -21.01 -3.03 5.92
N THR A 44 -22.11 -2.28 6.03
CA THR A 44 -22.82 -1.82 4.82
C THR A 44 -22.47 -0.38 4.52
N ALA A 45 -21.72 -0.15 3.44
CA ALA A 45 -21.51 1.18 2.91
C ALA A 45 -22.86 1.79 2.49
N PRO A 46 -23.09 3.10 2.74
CA PRO A 46 -24.26 3.77 2.21
C PRO A 46 -24.28 3.66 0.68
N LYS A 47 -25.38 3.21 0.12
CA LYS A 47 -25.53 3.10 -1.35
C LYS A 47 -25.68 4.46 -2.03
N ASP A 48 -26.15 5.46 -1.28
CA ASP A 48 -26.44 6.79 -1.82
C ASP A 48 -25.59 7.85 -1.12
N LYS A 49 -24.88 8.64 -1.92
CA LYS A 49 -24.13 9.81 -1.51
C LYS A 49 -24.80 11.06 -2.09
N PRO A 50 -25.81 11.67 -1.41
CA PRO A 50 -26.61 12.75 -1.97
C PRO A 50 -25.80 13.95 -2.47
N GLY A 51 -24.68 14.27 -1.81
CA GLY A 51 -23.79 15.36 -2.23
C GLY A 51 -23.07 15.07 -3.52
N GLU A 52 -22.64 13.83 -3.73
CA GLU A 52 -22.01 13.38 -4.96
C GLU A 52 -23.00 13.44 -6.14
N GLU A 53 -24.21 12.93 -5.96
CA GLU A 53 -25.23 12.95 -7.03
C GLU A 53 -25.67 14.38 -7.38
N GLN A 54 -25.79 15.27 -6.39
CA GLN A 54 -26.04 16.69 -6.65
C GLN A 54 -24.89 17.31 -7.44
N PHE A 55 -23.66 17.11 -7.04
CA PHE A 55 -22.47 17.59 -7.76
C PHE A 55 -22.45 17.09 -9.20
N LYS A 56 -22.64 15.79 -9.42
CA LYS A 56 -22.70 15.19 -10.76
C LYS A 56 -23.78 15.82 -11.64
N ALA A 57 -24.96 16.04 -11.09
CA ALA A 57 -26.06 16.69 -11.80
C ALA A 57 -25.73 18.14 -12.18
N GLU A 58 -25.20 18.92 -11.25
CA GLU A 58 -24.79 20.32 -11.47
C GLU A 58 -23.66 20.40 -12.51
N ARG A 59 -22.67 19.51 -12.41
CA ARG A 59 -21.55 19.45 -13.35
C ARG A 59 -21.99 19.07 -14.77
N ARG A 60 -22.91 18.12 -14.92
CA ARG A 60 -23.49 17.73 -16.22
C ARG A 60 -24.32 18.85 -16.85
N ALA A 61 -24.92 19.71 -16.03
CA ALA A 61 -25.73 20.83 -16.50
C ALA A 61 -24.90 22.04 -16.97
N LYS A 62 -23.61 22.11 -16.60
CA LYS A 62 -22.74 23.27 -16.85
C LYS A 62 -21.57 22.89 -17.75
N ALA A 63 -21.56 23.40 -18.97
CA ALA A 63 -20.42 23.21 -19.87
C ALA A 63 -19.16 23.93 -19.38
N THR A 64 -18.01 23.26 -19.47
CA THR A 64 -16.70 23.87 -19.18
C THR A 64 -16.36 24.92 -20.24
N ALA A 65 -15.98 26.12 -19.80
CA ALA A 65 -15.59 27.21 -20.68
C ALA A 65 -14.09 27.14 -21.03
N TRP A 66 -13.70 27.76 -22.11
CA TRP A 66 -12.31 28.07 -22.43
C TRP A 66 -11.70 28.92 -21.30
N PRO A 67 -10.44 28.68 -20.90
CA PRO A 67 -9.83 29.44 -19.80
C PRO A 67 -9.68 30.92 -20.17
N ALA A 68 -9.92 31.80 -19.20
CA ALA A 68 -9.78 33.24 -19.38
C ALA A 68 -8.30 33.66 -19.56
N GLN A 69 -7.39 32.88 -18.99
CA GLN A 69 -5.95 33.03 -19.16
C GLN A 69 -5.36 31.71 -19.66
N LEU A 70 -4.46 31.77 -20.64
CA LEU A 70 -3.74 30.64 -21.18
C LEU A 70 -2.40 31.07 -21.72
N ASP A 71 -1.33 30.67 -21.02
CA ASP A 71 0.07 30.80 -21.46
C ASP A 71 0.71 29.40 -21.40
N THR A 72 0.91 28.80 -22.57
CA THR A 72 1.32 27.39 -22.74
C THR A 72 2.83 27.17 -22.64
N ARG A 73 3.44 27.68 -21.59
CA ARG A 73 4.85 27.46 -21.24
C ARG A 73 4.99 27.13 -19.75
N PRO A 74 6.11 26.52 -19.31
CA PRO A 74 6.39 26.37 -17.87
C PRO A 74 6.35 27.72 -17.15
N GLY A 75 5.64 27.81 -16.01
CA GLY A 75 5.36 29.05 -15.29
C GLY A 75 4.25 29.93 -15.90
N GLY A 76 3.80 29.65 -17.13
CA GLY A 76 2.68 30.33 -17.77
C GLY A 76 1.35 30.01 -17.05
N LEU A 77 0.45 31.00 -16.97
CA LEU A 77 -0.77 30.90 -16.19
C LEU A 77 -1.93 30.31 -17.00
N VAL A 78 -2.75 29.45 -16.36
CA VAL A 78 -3.97 28.89 -16.92
C VAL A 78 -5.09 28.93 -15.90
N GLY A 79 -6.31 29.23 -16.35
CA GLY A 79 -7.51 29.18 -15.49
C GLY A 79 -8.57 30.22 -15.82
N GLY A 80 -9.54 30.34 -14.91
CA GLY A 80 -10.60 31.36 -14.95
C GLY A 80 -10.12 32.74 -14.48
N THR A 81 -11.06 33.63 -14.19
CA THR A 81 -10.73 34.99 -13.67
C THR A 81 -10.25 34.94 -12.21
N ASP A 82 -10.75 33.99 -11.43
CA ASP A 82 -10.55 33.94 -9.98
C ASP A 82 -9.61 32.78 -9.54
N ASN A 83 -9.42 31.78 -10.39
CA ASN A 83 -8.59 30.60 -10.11
C ASN A 83 -7.58 30.40 -11.25
N VAL A 84 -6.42 30.98 -11.10
CA VAL A 84 -5.31 30.91 -12.06
C VAL A 84 -4.12 30.22 -11.44
N THR A 85 -3.61 29.20 -12.12
CA THR A 85 -2.47 28.40 -11.64
C THR A 85 -1.39 28.33 -12.72
N PRO A 86 -0.10 28.24 -12.34
CA PRO A 86 0.97 28.10 -13.32
C PRO A 86 1.03 26.68 -13.87
N PHE A 87 1.42 26.56 -15.13
CA PHE A 87 1.81 25.28 -15.71
C PHE A 87 3.19 24.84 -15.21
N THR A 88 3.33 23.55 -14.95
CA THR A 88 4.59 22.86 -14.69
C THR A 88 4.74 21.71 -15.67
N VAL A 89 5.97 21.29 -15.96
CA VAL A 89 6.22 20.11 -16.79
C VAL A 89 5.88 18.87 -15.95
N TYR A 90 5.00 18.01 -16.45
CA TYR A 90 4.70 16.71 -15.86
C TYR A 90 5.74 15.68 -16.36
N TRP A 91 6.42 15.08 -15.41
CA TRP A 91 7.39 14.01 -15.66
C TRP A 91 6.75 12.67 -15.28
N PRO A 92 6.36 11.85 -16.25
CA PRO A 92 5.54 10.66 -15.97
C PRO A 92 6.31 9.54 -15.28
N PHE A 93 7.62 9.40 -15.51
CA PHE A 93 8.43 8.30 -14.96
C PHE A 93 7.71 6.94 -15.03
N ASP A 94 7.35 6.55 -16.26
CA ASP A 94 6.64 5.33 -16.65
C ASP A 94 5.11 5.34 -16.44
N ASP A 95 4.50 6.44 -15.95
CA ASP A 95 3.04 6.59 -16.01
C ASP A 95 2.56 6.78 -17.46
N ILE A 96 1.32 6.38 -17.71
CA ILE A 96 0.67 6.45 -19.04
C ILE A 96 -0.19 7.69 -19.23
N GLY A 97 -0.08 8.66 -18.36
CA GLY A 97 -0.81 9.92 -18.40
C GLY A 97 -0.63 10.72 -17.11
N VAL A 98 -1.51 11.67 -16.87
CA VAL A 98 -1.48 12.48 -15.64
C VAL A 98 -2.30 11.80 -14.55
N THR A 99 -1.69 11.57 -13.41
CA THR A 99 -2.37 11.02 -12.23
C THR A 99 -2.02 11.86 -11.00
N TYR A 100 -3.05 12.36 -10.32
CA TYR A 100 -2.93 13.00 -9.01
C TYR A 100 -3.70 12.19 -7.98
N ALA A 101 -3.05 11.88 -6.85
CA ALA A 101 -3.71 11.37 -5.65
C ALA A 101 -3.93 12.52 -4.68
N TRP A 102 -5.10 12.58 -4.06
CA TRP A 102 -5.50 13.65 -3.19
C TRP A 102 -6.33 13.14 -2.02
N ASP A 103 -6.04 13.62 -0.82
CA ASP A 103 -6.83 13.34 0.37
C ASP A 103 -7.65 14.57 0.74
N CYS A 104 -8.97 14.44 0.81
CA CYS A 104 -9.90 15.49 1.21
C CYS A 104 -10.45 15.24 2.61
N GLU A 105 -10.49 16.28 3.44
CA GLU A 105 -11.13 16.23 4.77
C GLU A 105 -12.65 16.26 4.68
N THR A 106 -13.15 16.97 3.68
CA THR A 106 -14.57 17.13 3.37
C THR A 106 -14.77 16.98 1.86
N PRO A 107 -15.99 16.66 1.40
CA PRO A 107 -16.27 16.56 -0.01
C PRO A 107 -15.84 17.81 -0.80
N ALA A 108 -15.11 17.59 -1.88
CA ALA A 108 -14.56 18.65 -2.72
C ALA A 108 -14.61 18.28 -4.21
N CYS A 109 -14.60 19.30 -5.05
CA CYS A 109 -14.27 19.15 -6.46
C CYS A 109 -12.79 19.44 -6.65
N LEU A 110 -12.07 18.46 -7.17
CA LEU A 110 -10.69 18.61 -7.59
C LEU A 110 -10.65 18.89 -9.08
N SER A 111 -9.87 19.86 -9.54
CA SER A 111 -9.76 20.17 -10.96
C SER A 111 -8.34 20.59 -11.35
N ALA A 112 -7.96 20.31 -12.59
CA ALA A 112 -6.69 20.72 -13.16
C ALA A 112 -6.81 20.94 -14.68
N TRP A 113 -5.79 21.60 -15.23
CA TRP A 113 -5.59 21.81 -16.66
C TRP A 113 -4.36 21.04 -17.13
N ALA A 114 -4.41 20.50 -18.33
CA ALA A 114 -3.28 19.89 -19.01
C ALA A 114 -3.16 20.41 -20.44
N TYR A 115 -1.92 20.62 -20.90
CA TYR A 115 -1.62 21.05 -22.25
C TYR A 115 -0.49 20.20 -22.85
N THR A 116 -0.65 19.80 -24.11
CA THR A 116 0.42 19.16 -24.89
C THR A 116 0.25 19.48 -26.36
N GLU A 117 1.26 19.21 -27.19
CA GLU A 117 1.16 19.29 -28.64
C GLU A 117 1.40 17.92 -29.25
N LEU A 118 0.68 17.63 -30.32
CA LEU A 118 0.89 16.43 -31.14
C LEU A 118 1.39 16.85 -32.52
N ASP A 119 2.56 16.32 -32.91
CA ASP A 119 3.10 16.52 -34.26
C ASP A 119 2.72 15.34 -35.14
N ALA A 120 1.78 15.56 -36.05
CA ALA A 120 1.25 14.53 -36.94
C ALA A 120 1.94 14.60 -38.31
N ALA A 121 2.46 13.47 -38.78
CA ALA A 121 3.12 13.36 -40.08
C ALA A 121 2.17 13.70 -41.26
N GLU A 122 0.88 13.39 -41.09
CA GLU A 122 -0.18 13.61 -42.09
C GLU A 122 -1.43 14.14 -41.42
N ALA A 123 -2.27 14.86 -42.19
CA ALA A 123 -3.59 15.26 -41.74
C ALA A 123 -4.57 14.09 -41.77
N GLY A 124 -5.43 13.95 -40.76
CA GLY A 124 -6.42 12.88 -40.73
C GLY A 124 -7.28 12.86 -39.49
N SER A 125 -8.35 12.08 -39.54
CA SER A 125 -9.18 11.77 -38.37
C SER A 125 -8.63 10.55 -37.65
N VAL A 126 -8.06 10.74 -36.47
CA VAL A 126 -7.33 9.70 -35.73
C VAL A 126 -8.12 9.27 -34.47
N PRO A 127 -8.39 7.97 -34.30
CA PRO A 127 -9.12 7.50 -33.14
C PRO A 127 -8.22 7.48 -31.87
N PHE A 128 -8.80 7.91 -30.77
CA PHE A 128 -8.22 7.86 -29.41
C PHE A 128 -9.29 7.42 -28.41
N ASP A 129 -8.84 6.98 -27.23
CA ASP A 129 -9.66 6.87 -26.03
C ASP A 129 -9.25 7.97 -25.05
N LEU A 130 -10.21 8.79 -24.60
CA LEU A 130 -10.03 9.69 -23.46
C LEU A 130 -10.46 8.94 -22.20
N ILE A 131 -9.54 8.80 -21.24
CA ILE A 131 -9.75 7.97 -20.06
C ILE A 131 -9.65 8.85 -18.82
N THR A 132 -10.72 8.91 -18.04
CA THR A 132 -10.79 9.68 -16.79
C THR A 132 -11.73 9.01 -15.79
N CYS A 133 -11.51 9.26 -14.48
CA CYS A 133 -12.43 8.87 -13.42
C CYS A 133 -13.58 9.88 -13.26
N GLY A 134 -13.28 11.16 -13.45
CA GLY A 134 -14.23 12.26 -13.30
C GLY A 134 -14.68 12.86 -14.62
N GLY A 135 -14.83 14.18 -14.67
CA GLY A 135 -15.15 14.91 -15.90
C GLY A 135 -13.91 15.33 -16.68
N ALA A 136 -14.03 15.48 -17.98
CA ALA A 136 -13.01 16.12 -18.82
C ALA A 136 -13.62 16.87 -19.99
N ALA A 137 -13.05 18.04 -20.30
CA ALA A 137 -13.35 18.80 -21.51
C ALA A 137 -12.06 18.98 -22.32
N LEU A 138 -12.10 18.66 -23.63
CA LEU A 138 -10.94 18.67 -24.51
C LEU A 138 -11.13 19.64 -25.67
N TRP A 139 -10.11 20.44 -25.91
CA TRP A 139 -10.00 21.35 -27.07
C TRP A 139 -8.80 20.96 -27.92
N LEU A 140 -9.00 21.03 -29.23
CA LEU A 140 -7.95 20.86 -30.24
C LEU A 140 -7.85 22.15 -31.06
N ASN A 141 -6.65 22.73 -31.15
CA ASN A 141 -6.37 23.97 -31.89
C ASN A 141 -7.32 25.14 -31.54
N GLY A 142 -7.79 25.19 -30.27
CA GLY A 142 -8.71 26.21 -29.77
C GLY A 142 -10.20 25.91 -29.92
N GLU A 143 -10.57 24.85 -30.62
CA GLU A 143 -11.96 24.41 -30.79
C GLU A 143 -12.31 23.29 -29.81
N LYS A 144 -13.42 23.39 -29.07
CA LYS A 144 -13.90 22.36 -28.15
C LYS A 144 -14.41 21.16 -28.93
N LEU A 145 -13.79 19.99 -28.73
CA LEU A 145 -14.17 18.76 -29.40
C LEU A 145 -15.14 17.92 -28.58
N THR A 146 -14.92 17.79 -27.30
CA THR A 146 -15.72 16.91 -26.43
C THR A 146 -15.73 17.36 -25.00
N GLU A 147 -16.74 16.91 -24.27
CA GLU A 147 -16.84 16.99 -22.83
C GLU A 147 -17.51 15.72 -22.32
N VAL A 148 -16.90 15.06 -21.34
CA VAL A 148 -17.34 13.80 -20.76
C VAL A 148 -17.46 13.94 -19.25
N THR A 149 -18.39 13.21 -18.62
CA THR A 149 -18.68 13.31 -17.19
C THR A 149 -19.03 11.94 -16.60
N PRO A 150 -18.13 10.93 -16.66
CA PRO A 150 -18.42 9.59 -16.14
C PRO A 150 -18.61 9.59 -14.63
N TYR A 151 -17.72 10.22 -13.85
CA TYR A 151 -17.72 10.26 -12.38
C TYR A 151 -17.89 8.89 -11.74
N HIS A 152 -16.93 8.00 -12.01
CA HIS A 152 -16.72 6.75 -11.30
C HIS A 152 -15.61 6.93 -10.29
N HIS A 153 -15.89 6.65 -9.02
CA HIS A 153 -14.92 6.86 -7.94
C HIS A 153 -13.66 6.02 -8.16
N ASN A 154 -12.54 6.70 -8.42
CA ASN A 154 -11.20 6.12 -8.65
C ASN A 154 -11.11 5.06 -9.77
N GLU A 155 -12.14 4.86 -10.55
CA GLU A 155 -12.20 3.90 -11.65
C GLU A 155 -12.09 4.62 -13.00
N PRO A 156 -10.98 4.43 -13.76
CA PRO A 156 -10.80 5.06 -15.05
C PRO A 156 -11.75 4.50 -16.12
N VAL A 157 -12.52 5.36 -16.75
CA VAL A 157 -13.48 5.00 -17.80
C VAL A 157 -13.01 5.49 -19.15
N PRO A 158 -12.81 4.62 -20.16
CA PRO A 158 -12.47 5.01 -21.51
C PRO A 158 -13.68 5.53 -22.27
N THR A 159 -13.51 6.69 -22.91
CA THR A 159 -14.48 7.27 -23.84
C THR A 159 -13.85 7.41 -25.22
N PRO A 160 -14.34 6.69 -26.24
CA PRO A 160 -13.83 6.81 -27.60
C PRO A 160 -14.05 8.22 -28.17
N LEU A 161 -13.02 8.76 -28.83
CA LEU A 161 -13.09 10.04 -29.54
C LEU A 161 -12.23 10.01 -30.80
N THR A 162 -12.50 10.95 -31.71
CA THR A 162 -11.71 11.15 -32.92
C THR A 162 -11.08 12.54 -32.92
N LEU A 163 -9.75 12.61 -33.04
CA LEU A 163 -9.03 13.87 -33.19
C LEU A 163 -8.83 14.18 -34.68
N PRO A 164 -9.37 15.29 -35.20
CA PRO A 164 -9.10 15.75 -36.57
C PRO A 164 -7.75 16.46 -36.61
N LEU A 165 -6.66 15.69 -36.66
CA LEU A 165 -5.32 16.22 -36.67
C LEU A 165 -4.98 16.88 -38.02
N GLN A 166 -4.34 18.02 -37.96
CA GLN A 166 -3.69 18.67 -39.11
C GLN A 166 -2.27 18.12 -39.26
N LYS A 167 -1.71 18.15 -40.44
CA LYS A 167 -0.29 17.86 -40.63
C LYS A 167 0.55 18.87 -39.86
N GLY A 168 1.56 18.38 -39.09
CA GLY A 168 2.36 19.19 -38.19
C GLY A 168 1.72 19.33 -36.81
N ARG A 169 1.90 20.47 -36.18
CA ARG A 169 1.55 20.76 -34.81
C ARG A 169 0.05 20.90 -34.57
N ASN A 170 -0.44 20.16 -33.61
CA ASN A 170 -1.81 20.21 -33.10
C ASN A 170 -1.77 20.45 -31.58
N LYS A 171 -2.44 21.50 -31.12
CA LYS A 171 -2.44 21.95 -29.73
C LYS A 171 -3.63 21.33 -28.99
N LEU A 172 -3.36 20.55 -27.97
CA LEU A 172 -4.37 19.98 -27.10
C LEU A 172 -4.40 20.68 -25.76
N LEU A 173 -5.58 21.11 -25.34
CA LEU A 173 -5.85 21.61 -24.00
C LEU A 173 -6.96 20.77 -23.38
N VAL A 174 -6.76 20.32 -22.14
CA VAL A 174 -7.74 19.50 -21.41
C VAL A 174 -7.97 20.11 -20.04
N PHE A 175 -9.24 20.36 -19.70
CA PHE A 175 -9.68 20.54 -18.33
C PHE A 175 -10.19 19.20 -17.82
N PHE A 176 -9.78 18.79 -16.62
CA PHE A 176 -10.30 17.57 -16.02
C PHE A 176 -10.52 17.76 -14.53
N ASP A 177 -11.56 17.10 -14.02
CA ASP A 177 -12.02 17.25 -12.65
C ASP A 177 -12.49 15.90 -12.07
N ASN A 178 -12.62 15.83 -10.75
CA ASN A 178 -13.28 14.72 -10.08
C ASN A 178 -13.97 15.21 -8.79
N TYR A 179 -15.01 14.49 -8.40
CA TYR A 179 -15.56 14.59 -7.05
C TYR A 179 -14.66 13.79 -6.11
N ALA A 180 -14.25 14.40 -5.03
CA ALA A 180 -13.35 13.84 -4.06
C ALA A 180 -14.01 13.77 -2.69
N GLU A 181 -13.91 12.62 -2.10
CA GLU A 181 -14.26 12.34 -0.71
C GLU A 181 -13.16 11.44 -0.17
N ARG A 182 -12.44 11.85 0.88
CA ARG A 182 -11.28 11.13 1.41
C ARG A 182 -10.18 10.98 0.34
N ASP A 183 -9.79 9.75 0.01
CA ASP A 183 -8.81 9.44 -1.03
C ASP A 183 -9.46 9.48 -2.42
N ALA A 184 -8.99 10.37 -3.26
CA ALA A 184 -9.46 10.50 -4.63
C ALA A 184 -8.28 10.58 -5.61
N THR A 185 -8.49 10.06 -6.82
CA THR A 185 -7.57 10.23 -7.93
C THR A 185 -8.19 11.08 -9.03
N ILE A 186 -7.42 12.03 -9.57
CA ILE A 186 -7.76 12.70 -10.81
C ILE A 186 -6.87 12.13 -11.90
N ILE A 187 -7.46 11.54 -12.92
CA ILE A 187 -6.75 10.85 -13.99
C ILE A 187 -7.09 11.47 -15.33
N LEU A 188 -6.05 11.74 -16.12
CA LEU A 188 -6.16 12.08 -17.53
C LEU A 188 -5.24 11.19 -18.33
N ARG A 189 -5.80 10.30 -19.15
CA ARG A 189 -5.06 9.48 -20.10
C ARG A 189 -5.67 9.66 -21.48
N LEU A 190 -4.82 9.73 -22.49
CA LEU A 190 -5.23 9.81 -23.89
C LEU A 190 -4.51 8.70 -24.66
N ARG A 191 -5.25 7.66 -25.06
CA ARG A 191 -4.71 6.46 -25.72
C ARG A 191 -4.97 6.51 -27.21
N TRP A 192 -3.93 6.48 -28.02
CA TRP A 192 -4.00 6.34 -29.46
C TRP A 192 -4.50 4.94 -29.86
N LYS A 193 -5.45 4.89 -30.78
CA LYS A 193 -6.08 3.69 -31.33
C LYS A 193 -5.96 3.61 -32.84
N GLY A 194 -5.18 4.51 -33.45
CA GLY A 194 -4.98 4.56 -34.88
C GLY A 194 -4.11 3.42 -35.40
N GLU A 195 -4.10 3.25 -36.70
CA GLU A 195 -3.19 2.38 -37.42
C GLU A 195 -2.09 3.22 -38.08
N GLY A 196 -0.90 2.65 -38.28
CA GLY A 196 0.23 3.32 -38.92
C GLY A 196 1.11 4.10 -37.96
N THR A 197 1.59 5.29 -38.41
CA THR A 197 2.52 6.10 -37.62
C THR A 197 1.78 6.94 -36.59
N ALA A 198 2.07 6.69 -35.30
CA ALA A 198 1.56 7.54 -34.22
C ALA A 198 2.11 8.96 -34.30
N PRO A 199 1.37 9.99 -33.88
CA PRO A 199 1.90 11.34 -33.75
C PRO A 199 2.99 11.36 -32.66
N GLU A 200 3.92 12.30 -32.80
CA GLU A 200 4.92 12.59 -31.79
C GLU A 200 4.34 13.60 -30.78
N GLN A 201 4.63 13.44 -29.48
CA GLN A 201 4.22 14.43 -28.49
C GLN A 201 5.34 15.46 -28.29
N VAL A 202 4.94 16.72 -28.08
CA VAL A 202 5.87 17.84 -27.96
C VAL A 202 5.49 18.70 -26.78
N ILE A 203 6.48 18.96 -25.93
CA ILE A 203 6.33 19.81 -24.75
C ILE A 203 7.21 21.05 -24.92
N PRO A 204 6.62 22.25 -24.92
CA PRO A 204 7.38 23.49 -24.88
C PRO A 204 8.04 23.63 -23.50
N VAL A 205 9.34 23.89 -23.45
CA VAL A 205 10.10 24.07 -22.21
C VAL A 205 10.62 25.50 -22.05
N GLY A 206 10.11 26.42 -22.85
CA GLY A 206 10.46 27.84 -22.79
C GLY A 206 11.89 28.11 -23.26
N GLU A 207 12.72 28.70 -22.39
CA GLU A 207 14.12 29.00 -22.69
C GLU A 207 15.06 27.90 -22.17
N ALA A 208 14.56 26.91 -21.45
CA ALA A 208 15.39 25.87 -20.87
C ALA A 208 16.03 24.97 -21.95
N ASP A 209 17.27 24.53 -21.68
CA ASP A 209 18.00 23.63 -22.57
C ASP A 209 17.37 22.22 -22.55
N ALA A 210 16.77 21.83 -23.67
CA ALA A 210 16.12 20.53 -23.84
C ALA A 210 17.10 19.36 -23.64
N ALA A 211 18.36 19.49 -24.04
CA ALA A 211 19.35 18.41 -23.87
C ALA A 211 19.69 18.20 -22.39
N ARG A 212 19.83 19.27 -21.61
CA ARG A 212 20.05 19.17 -20.18
C ARG A 212 18.84 18.60 -19.43
N LEU A 213 17.63 18.95 -19.85
CA LEU A 213 16.42 18.37 -19.29
C LEU A 213 16.29 16.87 -19.58
N ALA A 214 16.62 16.45 -20.80
CA ALA A 214 16.64 15.02 -21.16
C ALA A 214 17.72 14.25 -20.35
N GLU A 215 18.89 14.82 -20.15
CA GLU A 215 19.94 14.25 -19.29
C GLU A 215 19.47 14.13 -17.83
N ALA A 216 18.82 15.18 -17.29
CA ALA A 216 18.28 15.17 -15.94
C ALA A 216 17.14 14.12 -15.77
N GLU A 217 16.29 13.97 -16.78
CA GLU A 217 15.26 12.93 -16.78
C GLU A 217 15.89 11.53 -16.78
N HIS A 218 16.90 11.28 -17.61
CA HIS A 218 17.62 10.01 -17.64
C HIS A 218 18.27 9.72 -16.28
N LEU A 219 18.94 10.71 -15.68
CA LEU A 219 19.48 10.59 -14.33
C LEU A 219 18.37 10.19 -13.33
N MET A 220 17.28 10.94 -13.29
CA MET A 220 16.18 10.70 -12.35
C MET A 220 15.57 9.31 -12.53
N ARG A 221 15.43 8.81 -13.77
CA ARG A 221 14.96 7.46 -14.07
C ARG A 221 15.92 6.37 -13.62
N SER A 222 17.22 6.62 -13.67
CA SER A 222 18.25 5.65 -13.31
C SER A 222 18.44 5.47 -11.81
N LEU A 223 17.95 6.40 -10.96
CA LEU A 223 18.16 6.36 -9.52
C LEU A 223 17.60 5.07 -8.90
N ALA A 224 18.44 4.38 -8.13
CA ALA A 224 18.07 3.22 -7.33
C ALA A 224 18.87 3.21 -6.04
N PHE A 225 18.27 2.89 -4.91
CA PHE A 225 19.07 2.52 -3.76
C PHE A 225 19.85 1.24 -4.05
N HIS A 226 21.11 1.19 -3.64
CA HIS A 226 21.97 0.02 -3.84
C HIS A 226 21.35 -1.26 -3.23
N ARG A 227 20.63 -1.11 -2.12
CA ARG A 227 19.80 -2.13 -1.49
C ARG A 227 18.45 -1.53 -1.08
N ASN A 228 17.42 -2.36 -0.98
CA ASN A 228 16.13 -1.91 -0.43
C ASN A 228 16.19 -1.64 1.08
N HIS A 229 17.17 -2.25 1.78
CA HIS A 229 17.30 -2.22 3.22
C HIS A 229 18.74 -1.90 3.63
N PHE A 230 18.91 -1.05 4.64
CA PHE A 230 20.21 -0.78 5.24
C PHE A 230 20.12 -0.96 6.74
N THR A 231 20.99 -1.81 7.28
CA THR A 231 21.10 -2.09 8.72
C THR A 231 22.42 -1.59 9.31
N ALA A 232 23.41 -1.31 8.48
CA ALA A 232 24.72 -0.78 8.86
C ALA A 232 25.41 -0.08 7.68
N GLY A 233 26.32 0.83 7.99
CA GLY A 233 27.16 1.51 7.00
C GLY A 233 26.47 2.62 6.20
N PRO A 234 27.04 3.03 5.06
CA PRO A 234 26.54 4.13 4.27
C PRO A 234 25.28 3.71 3.47
N VAL A 235 24.30 4.60 3.41
CA VAL A 235 23.16 4.49 2.51
C VAL A 235 23.62 4.95 1.12
N LEU A 236 23.70 4.00 0.20
CA LEU A 236 24.23 4.21 -1.15
C LEU A 236 23.07 4.31 -2.15
N LEU A 237 23.19 5.29 -3.05
CA LEU A 237 22.28 5.49 -4.18
C LEU A 237 23.07 5.30 -5.48
N ASP A 238 22.63 4.36 -6.30
CA ASP A 238 23.18 4.07 -7.62
C ASP A 238 22.47 4.92 -8.68
N TYR A 239 23.18 5.28 -9.75
CA TYR A 239 22.65 5.96 -10.92
C TYR A 239 23.49 5.65 -12.15
N ASP A 240 22.91 5.85 -13.33
CA ASP A 240 23.64 5.75 -14.59
C ASP A 240 24.36 7.08 -14.89
N GLY A 241 25.61 7.16 -14.47
CA GLY A 241 26.45 8.33 -14.65
C GLY A 241 27.31 8.32 -15.91
N ALA A 242 27.25 7.25 -16.71
CA ALA A 242 28.08 7.13 -17.89
C ALA A 242 27.80 8.26 -18.90
N ASP A 243 26.52 8.59 -19.09
CA ASP A 243 26.02 9.57 -20.04
C ASP A 243 25.68 10.93 -19.39
N ILE A 244 26.07 11.14 -18.12
CA ILE A 244 25.81 12.39 -17.40
C ILE A 244 27.04 13.29 -17.48
N ALA A 245 26.92 14.40 -18.18
CA ALA A 245 27.99 15.34 -18.39
C ALA A 245 28.08 16.45 -17.32
N ALA A 246 26.98 16.69 -16.60
CA ALA A 246 26.87 17.71 -15.57
C ALA A 246 26.63 17.13 -14.18
N SER A 247 26.96 17.91 -13.15
CA SER A 247 26.53 17.61 -11.77
C SER A 247 25.09 18.09 -11.57
N TYR A 248 24.29 17.29 -10.87
CA TYR A 248 22.90 17.60 -10.51
C TYR A 248 22.74 17.57 -8.99
N HIS A 249 22.12 18.63 -8.48
CA HIS A 249 21.74 18.69 -7.06
C HIS A 249 20.46 17.90 -6.84
N LEU A 250 20.50 16.92 -5.92
CA LEU A 250 19.38 16.08 -5.55
C LEU A 250 18.92 16.42 -4.13
N ALA A 251 17.65 16.78 -3.98
CA ALA A 251 17.01 16.94 -2.68
C ALA A 251 16.07 15.76 -2.41
N PHE A 252 16.21 15.14 -1.25
CA PHE A 252 15.43 14.00 -0.77
C PHE A 252 14.55 14.46 0.38
N VAL A 253 13.24 14.23 0.27
CA VAL A 253 12.28 14.58 1.30
C VAL A 253 11.37 13.38 1.56
N GLY A 254 11.32 12.91 2.80
CA GLY A 254 10.40 11.87 3.25
C GLY A 254 9.45 12.39 4.32
N GLY A 255 8.16 12.15 4.17
CA GLY A 255 7.13 12.75 5.00
C GLY A 255 6.87 14.21 4.65
N THR A 256 5.87 14.80 5.26
CA THR A 256 5.58 16.25 5.15
C THR A 256 5.39 16.84 6.53
N GLU A 257 5.75 18.11 6.71
CA GLU A 257 5.50 18.87 7.95
C GLU A 257 3.98 18.99 8.22
N GLU A 258 3.18 18.93 7.17
CA GLU A 258 1.73 19.04 7.19
C GLU A 258 1.05 17.68 7.41
N ASN A 259 1.79 16.57 7.33
CA ASN A 259 1.22 15.25 7.52
C ASN A 259 1.00 14.95 9.00
N VAL A 260 -0.17 15.34 9.48
CA VAL A 260 -0.63 15.09 10.85
C VAL A 260 -0.75 13.62 11.23
N LYS A 261 -0.74 12.70 10.27
CA LYS A 261 -0.69 11.23 10.51
C LYS A 261 0.68 10.76 11.05
N GLY A 262 1.56 11.70 11.41
CA GLY A 262 2.82 11.39 12.07
C GLY A 262 3.91 10.88 11.13
N GLY A 263 3.93 11.36 9.91
CA GLY A 263 5.00 11.06 8.96
C GLY A 263 6.37 11.42 9.52
N VAL A 264 7.36 10.61 9.18
CA VAL A 264 8.76 10.91 9.50
C VAL A 264 9.23 12.05 8.60
N LEU A 265 9.57 13.19 9.19
CA LEU A 265 10.20 14.27 8.42
C LEU A 265 11.69 13.94 8.24
N PHE A 266 12.08 13.66 7.03
CA PHE A 266 13.47 13.44 6.64
C PHE A 266 13.83 14.33 5.46
N ARG A 267 14.99 15.00 5.57
CA ARG A 267 15.55 15.79 4.48
C ARG A 267 17.02 15.46 4.31
N ARG A 268 17.46 15.29 3.09
CA ARG A 268 18.86 15.09 2.72
C ARG A 268 19.11 15.70 1.36
N GLU A 269 20.33 16.13 1.14
CA GLU A 269 20.79 16.68 -0.13
C GLU A 269 22.09 15.99 -0.54
N ALA A 270 22.30 15.81 -1.82
CA ALA A 270 23.53 15.27 -2.39
C ALA A 270 23.71 15.74 -3.84
N ASP A 271 24.95 15.84 -4.27
CA ASP A 271 25.26 16.18 -5.66
C ASP A 271 25.77 14.92 -6.39
N THR A 272 25.26 14.70 -7.60
CA THR A 272 25.84 13.70 -8.50
C THR A 272 27.15 14.22 -9.08
N LEU A 273 28.01 13.28 -9.44
CA LEU A 273 29.27 13.60 -10.13
C LEU A 273 29.21 13.06 -11.56
N PRO A 274 29.67 13.81 -12.55
CA PRO A 274 29.80 13.32 -13.92
C PRO A 274 30.63 12.04 -13.97
N HIS A 275 30.17 11.08 -14.77
CA HIS A 275 30.84 9.78 -14.97
C HIS A 275 31.03 8.90 -13.73
N ALA A 276 30.36 9.24 -12.60
CA ALA A 276 30.24 8.37 -11.44
C ALA A 276 28.96 7.53 -11.53
N SER A 277 28.87 6.48 -10.75
CA SER A 277 27.70 5.59 -10.75
C SER A 277 27.03 5.44 -9.40
N GLN A 278 27.54 6.13 -8.37
CA GLN A 278 27.06 5.98 -7.01
C GLN A 278 27.38 7.22 -6.17
N ILE A 279 26.45 7.58 -5.27
CA ILE A 279 26.66 8.58 -4.22
C ILE A 279 26.27 7.98 -2.85
N SER A 280 26.91 8.48 -1.79
CA SER A 280 26.55 8.16 -0.41
C SER A 280 25.68 9.27 0.17
N LEU A 281 24.53 8.87 0.73
CA LEU A 281 23.65 9.79 1.46
C LEU A 281 23.98 9.86 2.96
N GLY A 282 25.10 9.28 3.40
CA GLY A 282 25.56 9.25 4.78
C GLY A 282 25.33 7.92 5.46
N ASP A 283 25.77 7.81 6.73
CA ASP A 283 25.61 6.58 7.51
C ASP A 283 24.13 6.36 7.86
N CYS A 284 23.67 5.10 7.77
CA CYS A 284 22.27 4.72 8.05
C CYS A 284 21.83 5.10 9.48
N LYS A 285 22.73 5.20 10.44
CA LYS A 285 22.44 5.70 11.80
C LYS A 285 21.94 7.13 11.85
N THR A 286 22.13 7.90 10.79
CA THR A 286 21.65 9.30 10.67
C THR A 286 20.27 9.41 10.05
N PHE A 287 19.68 8.27 9.68
CA PHE A 287 18.33 8.18 9.14
C PHE A 287 17.36 7.76 10.23
N PRO A 288 16.04 8.09 10.06
CA PRO A 288 15.00 7.50 10.89
C PRO A 288 14.92 5.98 10.69
N LEU A 289 14.53 5.26 11.75
CA LEU A 289 14.20 3.84 11.64
C LEU A 289 12.81 3.71 11.02
N ALA A 290 12.72 3.54 9.74
CA ALA A 290 11.45 3.49 9.02
C ALA A 290 11.61 2.90 7.62
N PHE A 291 10.49 2.50 7.02
CA PHE A 291 10.34 2.49 5.58
C PHE A 291 10.11 3.92 5.11
N LEU A 292 11.02 4.43 4.32
CA LEU A 292 10.99 5.79 3.81
C LEU A 292 10.57 5.77 2.34
N LEU A 293 9.48 6.44 2.01
CA LEU A 293 9.17 6.85 0.65
C LEU A 293 9.65 8.28 0.48
N LEU A 294 10.71 8.46 -0.29
CA LEU A 294 11.39 9.74 -0.47
C LEU A 294 11.02 10.35 -1.81
N GLN A 295 10.57 11.61 -1.78
CA GLN A 295 10.50 12.42 -3.00
C GLN A 295 11.91 12.94 -3.31
N VAL A 296 12.48 12.52 -4.43
CA VAL A 296 13.74 13.02 -4.95
C VAL A 296 13.45 14.11 -5.96
N THR A 297 14.05 15.26 -5.77
CA THR A 297 13.85 16.43 -6.63
C THR A 297 15.19 16.94 -7.15
N THR A 298 15.24 17.29 -8.43
CA THR A 298 16.28 18.11 -9.03
C THR A 298 15.65 19.26 -9.81
N GLU A 299 16.39 20.34 -9.99
CA GLU A 299 15.91 21.49 -10.75
C GLU A 299 16.94 21.85 -11.82
N VAL A 300 16.48 21.99 -13.05
CA VAL A 300 17.28 22.37 -14.21
C VAL A 300 16.65 23.60 -14.86
N GLU A 301 17.35 24.74 -14.80
CA GLU A 301 16.94 25.98 -15.43
C GLU A 301 15.50 26.42 -15.07
N GLY A 302 15.14 26.25 -13.80
CA GLY A 302 13.82 26.60 -13.28
C GLY A 302 12.73 25.51 -13.52
N ILE A 303 13.07 24.42 -14.20
CA ILE A 303 12.16 23.28 -14.38
C ILE A 303 12.50 22.19 -13.37
N ARG A 304 11.50 21.80 -12.58
CA ARG A 304 11.64 20.81 -11.52
C ARG A 304 11.26 19.40 -12.01
N LEU A 305 12.12 18.44 -11.69
CA LEU A 305 11.84 17.00 -11.85
C LEU A 305 11.72 16.38 -10.47
N THR A 306 10.64 15.66 -10.21
CA THR A 306 10.41 15.00 -8.92
C THR A 306 9.97 13.56 -9.15
N ARG A 307 10.57 12.62 -8.39
CA ARG A 307 10.26 11.20 -8.46
C ARG A 307 10.31 10.55 -7.08
N PRO A 308 9.37 9.65 -6.74
CA PRO A 308 9.47 8.86 -5.51
C PRO A 308 10.46 7.70 -5.66
N ILE A 309 11.22 7.44 -4.60
CA ILE A 309 12.02 6.22 -4.40
C ILE A 309 11.88 5.75 -2.96
N SER A 310 12.09 4.47 -2.69
CA SER A 310 11.93 3.93 -1.33
C SER A 310 13.16 3.23 -0.80
N VAL A 311 13.31 3.26 0.52
CA VAL A 311 14.35 2.54 1.26
C VAL A 311 13.87 2.23 2.67
N GLU A 312 14.21 1.07 3.20
CA GLU A 312 14.00 0.74 4.61
C GLU A 312 15.31 0.89 5.39
N ILE A 313 15.22 1.59 6.51
CA ILE A 313 16.34 1.76 7.44
C ILE A 313 15.97 1.11 8.77
N HIS A 314 16.77 0.14 9.18
CA HIS A 314 16.57 -0.59 10.42
C HIS A 314 17.91 -1.00 11.04
N THR A 315 18.47 -0.17 11.90
CA THR A 315 19.84 -0.37 12.40
C THR A 315 19.88 -1.24 13.65
N GLU A 316 20.57 -2.37 13.59
CA GLU A 316 20.79 -3.26 14.74
C GLU A 316 21.46 -2.55 15.93
N SER A 317 22.30 -1.55 15.67
CA SER A 317 23.05 -0.83 16.70
C SER A 317 22.19 -0.01 17.67
N VAL A 318 20.93 0.25 17.33
CA VAL A 318 19.98 0.99 18.18
C VAL A 318 18.84 0.10 18.69
N LEU A 319 18.83 -1.17 18.33
CA LEU A 319 17.80 -2.12 18.74
C LEU A 319 18.29 -2.94 19.94
N PRO A 320 17.51 -3.00 21.02
CA PRO A 320 17.84 -3.84 22.14
C PRO A 320 17.61 -5.30 21.79
N ARG A 321 18.45 -6.19 22.34
CA ARG A 321 18.15 -7.62 22.32
C ARG A 321 16.85 -7.88 23.07
N ALA A 322 16.02 -8.78 22.55
CA ALA A 322 14.79 -9.19 23.20
C ALA A 322 15.07 -9.76 24.61
N LEU A 323 14.41 -9.20 25.61
CA LEU A 323 14.49 -9.67 27.00
C LEU A 323 13.65 -10.96 27.20
N PRO A 324 13.93 -11.77 28.23
CA PRO A 324 13.31 -13.09 28.38
C PRO A 324 11.79 -13.07 28.55
N THR A 325 11.25 -12.12 29.30
CA THR A 325 9.84 -12.11 29.65
C THR A 325 9.03 -11.13 28.78
N VAL A 326 7.75 -11.42 28.61
CA VAL A 326 6.79 -10.54 27.90
C VAL A 326 6.75 -9.17 28.57
N ALA A 327 6.71 -9.11 29.91
CA ALA A 327 6.65 -7.85 30.65
C ALA A 327 7.90 -6.98 30.40
N GLU A 328 9.09 -7.57 30.34
CA GLU A 328 10.31 -6.83 30.01
C GLU A 328 10.30 -6.32 28.57
N ARG A 329 9.87 -7.16 27.62
CA ARG A 329 9.77 -6.75 26.19
C ARG A 329 8.74 -5.65 25.98
N LYS A 330 7.61 -5.68 26.68
CA LYS A 330 6.61 -4.58 26.68
C LYS A 330 7.22 -3.26 27.13
N ARG A 331 7.98 -3.27 28.22
CA ARG A 331 8.68 -2.07 28.71
C ARG A 331 9.69 -1.56 27.70
N GLN A 332 10.51 -2.45 27.12
CA GLN A 332 11.45 -2.08 26.03
C GLN A 332 10.73 -1.48 24.83
N ALA A 333 9.58 -2.06 24.42
CA ALA A 333 8.80 -1.55 23.30
C ALA A 333 8.26 -0.13 23.58
N LEU A 334 7.75 0.14 24.79
CA LEU A 334 7.34 1.49 25.17
C LEU A 334 8.50 2.49 25.18
N GLU A 335 9.69 2.10 25.66
CA GLU A 335 10.88 2.95 25.64
C GLU A 335 11.34 3.26 24.23
N LEU A 336 11.31 2.27 23.32
CA LEU A 336 11.61 2.47 21.90
C LEU A 336 10.58 3.37 21.23
N LEU A 337 9.29 3.14 21.53
CA LEU A 337 8.20 3.92 20.96
C LEU A 337 8.26 5.39 21.43
N ALA A 338 8.55 5.64 22.70
CA ALA A 338 8.74 6.98 23.26
C ALA A 338 9.90 7.71 22.55
N ARG A 339 10.94 7.00 22.16
CA ARG A 339 12.14 7.58 21.54
C ARG A 339 12.04 7.72 20.04
N TRP A 340 11.52 6.70 19.33
CA TRP A 340 11.60 6.55 17.88
C TRP A 340 10.24 6.46 17.18
N GLY A 341 9.15 6.43 17.96
CA GLY A 341 7.79 6.34 17.40
C GLY A 341 7.42 7.53 16.52
N GLU A 342 6.41 7.31 15.69
CA GLU A 342 5.81 8.36 14.86
C GLU A 342 5.27 9.51 15.74
N GLN A 343 5.18 10.70 15.16
CA GLN A 343 4.75 11.93 15.84
C GLN A 343 3.23 11.94 16.08
N ASN A 344 2.71 11.00 16.88
CA ASN A 344 1.28 10.80 17.11
C ASN A 344 0.95 10.42 18.56
N THR A 345 -0.32 10.10 18.84
CA THR A 345 -0.81 9.71 20.17
C THR A 345 -0.09 8.49 20.74
N ASN A 346 0.32 7.51 19.92
CA ASN A 346 1.04 6.34 20.42
C ASN A 346 2.35 6.73 21.09
N ARG A 347 3.12 7.60 20.44
CA ARG A 347 4.36 8.13 21.00
C ARG A 347 4.11 9.00 22.23
N ALA A 348 3.11 9.88 22.18
CA ALA A 348 2.73 10.70 23.34
C ALA A 348 2.41 9.83 24.56
N LEU A 349 1.61 8.79 24.37
CA LEU A 349 1.25 7.86 25.44
C LEU A 349 2.46 7.05 25.93
N ALA A 350 3.34 6.61 25.05
CA ALA A 350 4.56 5.93 25.43
C ALA A 350 5.51 6.83 26.26
N ILE A 351 5.65 8.12 25.89
CA ILE A 351 6.39 9.13 26.67
C ILE A 351 5.80 9.24 28.07
N LEU A 352 4.48 9.42 28.19
CA LEU A 352 3.79 9.53 29.49
C LEU A 352 3.96 8.25 30.33
N ALA A 353 3.79 7.08 29.72
CA ALA A 353 3.88 5.79 30.41
C ALA A 353 5.29 5.42 30.87
N THR A 354 6.31 5.95 30.21
CA THR A 354 7.72 5.74 30.61
C THR A 354 8.28 6.85 31.51
N GLY A 355 7.45 7.85 31.87
CA GLY A 355 7.87 8.97 32.70
C GLY A 355 8.78 9.97 31.98
N GLY A 356 8.63 10.08 30.65
CA GLY A 356 9.37 11.02 29.83
C GLY A 356 8.84 12.46 29.92
N ASP A 357 9.24 13.31 28.95
CA ASP A 357 8.88 14.73 28.92
C ASP A 357 7.38 14.93 28.64
N THR A 358 6.63 15.36 29.66
CA THR A 358 5.21 15.63 29.55
C THR A 358 4.92 16.77 28.54
N ALA A 359 5.79 17.77 28.43
CA ALA A 359 5.56 18.87 27.48
C ALA A 359 5.70 18.40 26.02
N GLU A 360 6.62 17.47 25.72
CA GLU A 360 6.69 16.83 24.41
C GLU A 360 5.44 16.02 24.13
N ALA A 361 4.97 15.23 25.10
CA ALA A 361 3.75 14.45 24.94
C ALA A 361 2.51 15.34 24.69
N GLU A 362 2.35 16.43 25.46
CA GLU A 362 1.25 17.37 25.28
C GLU A 362 1.28 18.08 23.92
N LYS A 363 2.47 18.39 23.40
CA LYS A 363 2.61 18.94 22.05
C LYS A 363 2.11 17.97 20.97
N LEU A 364 2.46 16.69 21.08
CA LEU A 364 1.97 15.65 20.18
C LEU A 364 0.45 15.47 20.27
N LEU A 365 -0.09 15.48 21.51
CA LEU A 365 -1.53 15.39 21.76
C LEU A 365 -2.29 16.58 21.19
N ALA A 366 -1.75 17.80 21.27
CA ALA A 366 -2.38 19.00 20.73
C ALA A 366 -2.51 18.93 19.19
N VAL A 367 -1.44 18.50 18.50
CA VAL A 367 -1.46 18.27 17.04
C VAL A 367 -2.50 17.22 16.68
N GLN A 368 -2.51 16.09 17.41
CA GLN A 368 -3.43 15.01 17.13
C GLN A 368 -4.89 15.37 17.47
N SER A 369 -5.12 16.20 18.50
CA SER A 369 -6.44 16.68 18.84
C SER A 369 -7.03 17.59 17.77
N ASP A 370 -6.20 18.41 17.12
CA ASP A 370 -6.65 19.19 15.96
C ASP A 370 -7.08 18.28 14.80
N TYR A 371 -6.30 17.27 14.50
CA TYR A 371 -6.61 16.25 13.50
C TYR A 371 -7.96 15.56 13.78
N ILE A 372 -8.20 15.13 15.03
CA ILE A 372 -9.43 14.45 15.46
C ILE A 372 -10.63 15.40 15.40
N ARG A 373 -10.49 16.66 15.84
CA ARG A 373 -11.59 17.65 15.78
C ARG A 373 -12.02 17.95 14.36
N ARG A 374 -11.07 17.95 13.43
CA ARG A 374 -11.34 18.12 12.00
C ARG A 374 -11.91 16.85 11.34
N ARG A 375 -11.99 15.75 12.10
CA ARG A 375 -12.53 14.46 11.64
C ARG A 375 -11.83 13.91 10.39
N PHE A 376 -10.51 14.01 10.38
CA PHE A 376 -9.72 13.33 9.37
C PHE A 376 -9.93 11.81 9.42
N ASP A 377 -9.79 11.17 8.30
CA ASP A 377 -9.82 9.71 8.23
C ASP A 377 -8.79 9.07 9.17
N CYS A 378 -9.12 7.93 9.76
CA CYS A 378 -8.31 7.25 10.80
C CYS A 378 -8.20 7.99 12.16
N SER A 379 -9.05 8.98 12.46
CA SER A 379 -9.07 9.65 13.76
C SER A 379 -9.36 8.69 14.92
N ASP A 380 -10.12 7.65 14.70
CA ASP A 380 -10.45 6.58 15.64
C ASP A 380 -9.20 5.84 16.15
N PHE A 381 -8.18 5.64 15.32
CA PHE A 381 -6.92 4.98 15.69
C PHE A 381 -6.12 5.74 16.75
N TYR A 382 -6.38 7.01 16.89
CA TYR A 382 -5.72 7.89 17.88
C TYR A 382 -6.62 8.25 19.06
N LEU A 383 -7.91 8.46 18.78
CA LEU A 383 -8.91 8.80 19.81
C LEU A 383 -9.05 7.70 20.87
N VAL A 384 -8.89 6.45 20.49
CA VAL A 384 -9.05 5.26 21.38
C VAL A 384 -8.21 5.34 22.65
N TYR A 385 -7.11 6.06 22.64
CA TYR A 385 -6.21 6.21 23.79
C TYR A 385 -6.61 7.33 24.76
N TYR A 386 -7.42 8.31 24.29
CA TYR A 386 -7.75 9.49 25.11
C TYR A 386 -8.45 9.15 26.41
N PRO A 387 -9.40 8.20 26.47
CA PRO A 387 -10.01 7.80 27.74
C PRO A 387 -8.99 7.27 28.76
N TYR A 388 -8.02 6.48 28.31
CA TYR A 388 -6.95 5.98 29.18
C TYR A 388 -6.00 7.10 29.62
N ILE A 389 -5.61 7.99 28.71
CA ILE A 389 -4.72 9.12 29.01
C ILE A 389 -5.35 10.01 30.06
N LEU A 390 -6.62 10.41 29.92
CA LEU A 390 -7.34 11.23 30.87
C LEU A 390 -7.53 10.55 32.25
N ARG A 391 -7.84 9.26 32.25
CA ARG A 391 -8.02 8.47 33.47
C ARG A 391 -6.72 8.29 34.24
N THR A 392 -5.60 8.12 33.56
CA THR A 392 -4.31 7.76 34.15
C THR A 392 -3.45 8.98 34.45
N PHE A 393 -3.40 9.94 33.53
CA PHE A 393 -2.47 11.08 33.61
C PHE A 393 -3.17 12.42 33.87
N GLY A 394 -4.48 12.50 33.67
CA GLY A 394 -5.29 13.69 34.04
C GLY A 394 -5.59 13.77 35.52
N LYS A 395 -6.45 14.72 35.88
CA LYS A 395 -6.88 15.02 37.28
C LYS A 395 -7.48 13.81 38.02
N ARG A 396 -8.02 12.84 37.27
CA ARG A 396 -8.57 11.57 37.83
C ARG A 396 -7.47 10.57 38.20
N GLY A 397 -6.26 10.76 37.72
CA GLY A 397 -5.10 9.90 37.96
C GLY A 397 -3.94 10.66 38.60
N SER A 398 -2.76 10.67 37.92
CA SER A 398 -1.55 11.32 38.42
C SER A 398 -1.58 12.86 38.40
N GLY A 399 -2.44 13.46 37.59
CA GLY A 399 -2.58 14.91 37.47
C GLY A 399 -1.38 15.62 36.83
N ILE A 400 -0.62 14.93 36.02
CA ILE A 400 0.57 15.51 35.35
C ILE A 400 0.24 16.29 34.09
N LEU A 401 -0.95 16.07 33.50
CA LEU A 401 -1.39 16.83 32.34
C LEU A 401 -1.82 18.25 32.70
N SER A 402 -1.56 19.20 31.82
CA SER A 402 -2.07 20.55 31.93
C SER A 402 -3.59 20.59 31.77
N GLU A 403 -4.25 21.54 32.41
CA GLU A 403 -5.70 21.75 32.28
C GLU A 403 -6.10 21.98 30.80
N LYS A 404 -5.25 22.66 30.03
CA LYS A 404 -5.46 22.90 28.61
C LYS A 404 -5.56 21.58 27.87
N THR A 405 -4.58 20.69 28.03
CA THR A 405 -4.55 19.38 27.38
C THR A 405 -5.75 18.52 27.79
N GLU A 406 -6.09 18.47 29.09
CA GLU A 406 -7.27 17.73 29.55
C GLU A 406 -8.58 18.22 28.89
N ASN A 407 -8.75 19.54 28.76
CA ASN A 407 -9.92 20.12 28.11
C ASN A 407 -9.94 19.76 26.61
N GLU A 408 -8.81 19.86 25.93
CA GLU A 408 -8.69 19.50 24.51
C GLU A 408 -9.04 18.02 24.24
N LEU A 409 -8.53 17.10 25.05
CA LEU A 409 -8.87 15.68 24.94
C LEU A 409 -10.33 15.40 25.26
N THR A 410 -10.89 16.08 26.28
CA THR A 410 -12.30 15.94 26.66
C THR A 410 -13.21 16.45 25.55
N ASP A 411 -12.92 17.62 25.00
CA ASP A 411 -13.69 18.20 23.89
C ASP A 411 -13.66 17.28 22.64
N CYS A 412 -12.51 16.68 22.36
CA CYS A 412 -12.43 15.67 21.29
C CYS A 412 -13.38 14.50 21.55
N LEU A 413 -13.35 13.91 22.75
CA LEU A 413 -14.19 12.77 23.11
C LEU A 413 -15.69 13.11 23.09
N LEU A 414 -16.10 14.24 23.64
CA LEU A 414 -17.53 14.62 23.74
C LEU A 414 -18.09 15.13 22.41
N GLY A 415 -17.24 15.64 21.48
CA GLY A 415 -17.65 16.22 20.21
C GLY A 415 -17.43 15.32 18.99
N PHE A 416 -16.85 14.13 19.15
CA PHE A 416 -16.53 13.27 18.02
C PHE A 416 -17.78 12.62 17.41
N ARG A 417 -17.71 12.34 16.11
CA ARG A 417 -18.70 11.54 15.39
C ARG A 417 -18.31 10.08 15.47
N TYR A 418 -18.99 9.29 16.29
CA TYR A 418 -18.63 7.90 16.57
C TYR A 418 -19.18 6.88 15.57
N TRP A 419 -20.18 7.24 14.79
CA TRP A 419 -20.71 6.33 13.79
C TRP A 419 -21.43 7.09 12.67
N ILE A 420 -21.59 6.39 11.56
CA ILE A 420 -22.19 6.94 10.34
C ILE A 420 -23.62 7.43 10.51
N ASP A 421 -24.37 6.89 11.49
CA ASP A 421 -25.75 7.31 11.82
C ASP A 421 -25.83 8.65 12.56
N GLU A 422 -24.69 9.22 12.96
CA GLU A 422 -24.62 10.54 13.57
C GLU A 422 -24.42 11.63 12.52
N PRO A 423 -24.89 12.89 12.79
CA PRO A 423 -24.69 14.00 11.86
C PRO A 423 -23.22 14.30 11.57
N GLY A 424 -22.88 14.50 10.30
CA GLY A 424 -21.53 14.90 9.89
C GLY A 424 -21.40 15.04 8.37
N ASN A 425 -20.43 15.84 7.95
CA ASN A 425 -20.05 16.04 6.56
C ASN A 425 -18.54 15.85 6.41
N ASP A 426 -18.02 14.88 7.13
CA ASP A 426 -16.62 14.46 7.08
C ASP A 426 -16.46 13.26 6.14
N ALA A 427 -15.22 12.99 5.77
CA ALA A 427 -14.84 11.91 4.87
C ALA A 427 -14.29 10.69 5.61
N MET A 428 -14.54 10.52 6.93
CA MET A 428 -14.09 9.36 7.68
C MET A 428 -14.70 8.07 7.15
N TRP A 429 -13.88 7.02 7.11
CA TRP A 429 -14.32 5.69 6.69
C TRP A 429 -14.80 4.89 7.91
N PHE A 430 -16.08 4.51 7.95
CA PHE A 430 -16.68 3.88 9.13
C PHE A 430 -16.79 2.36 9.03
N TRP A 431 -17.08 1.83 7.87
CA TRP A 431 -17.63 0.50 7.66
C TRP A 431 -16.63 -0.57 7.24
N SER A 432 -15.33 -0.29 7.21
CA SER A 432 -14.35 -1.36 7.08
C SER A 432 -14.26 -2.15 8.39
N GLU A 433 -13.77 -3.39 8.31
CA GLU A 433 -13.62 -4.29 9.45
C GLU A 433 -12.93 -3.62 10.64
N ASN A 434 -11.76 -3.04 10.40
CA ASN A 434 -10.95 -2.38 11.41
C ASN A 434 -11.57 -1.08 11.93
N HIS A 435 -12.14 -0.24 11.07
CA HIS A 435 -12.78 1.00 11.50
C HIS A 435 -14.04 0.73 12.32
N ALA A 436 -14.89 -0.23 11.96
CA ALA A 436 -16.05 -0.60 12.74
C ALA A 436 -15.65 -1.03 14.17
N LEU A 437 -14.66 -1.92 14.29
CA LEU A 437 -14.09 -2.33 15.57
C LEU A 437 -13.58 -1.11 16.37
N MET A 438 -12.81 -0.25 15.72
CA MET A 438 -12.19 0.90 16.37
C MET A 438 -13.19 1.96 16.82
N PHE A 439 -14.14 2.37 15.96
CA PHE A 439 -15.18 3.36 16.32
C PHE A 439 -16.02 2.90 17.50
N HIS A 440 -16.45 1.62 17.50
CA HIS A 440 -17.25 1.08 18.60
C HIS A 440 -16.42 0.93 19.89
N THR A 441 -15.15 0.59 19.79
CA THR A 441 -14.22 0.59 20.91
C THR A 441 -14.06 2.01 21.49
N CYS A 442 -13.81 3.01 20.63
CA CYS A 442 -13.74 4.41 21.05
C CYS A 442 -15.04 4.86 21.75
N GLN A 443 -16.18 4.54 21.17
CA GLN A 443 -17.50 4.90 21.69
C GLN A 443 -17.76 4.28 23.08
N LEU A 444 -17.38 3.00 23.25
CA LEU A 444 -17.48 2.30 24.53
C LEU A 444 -16.64 3.00 25.61
N LEU A 445 -15.34 3.17 25.32
CA LEU A 445 -14.37 3.69 26.28
C LEU A 445 -14.65 5.14 26.66
N ALA A 446 -15.08 5.97 25.71
CA ALA A 446 -15.51 7.35 25.97
C ALA A 446 -16.77 7.39 26.81
N GLY A 447 -17.76 6.55 26.51
CA GLY A 447 -19.00 6.44 27.31
C GLY A 447 -18.75 5.93 28.74
N GLU A 448 -17.76 5.04 28.94
CA GLU A 448 -17.35 4.58 30.28
C GLU A 448 -16.65 5.67 31.10
N LEU A 449 -15.89 6.56 30.42
CA LEU A 449 -15.22 7.69 31.08
C LEU A 449 -16.21 8.79 31.48
N PHE A 450 -17.22 9.05 30.64
CA PHE A 450 -18.20 10.13 30.80
C PHE A 450 -19.64 9.58 30.76
N PRO A 451 -20.03 8.72 31.71
CA PRO A 451 -21.32 8.00 31.63
C PRO A 451 -22.56 8.90 31.64
N ASP A 452 -22.49 10.02 32.34
CA ASP A 452 -23.63 10.94 32.56
C ASP A 452 -23.57 12.21 31.69
N GLU A 453 -22.44 12.42 30.98
CA GLU A 453 -22.28 13.55 30.06
C GLU A 453 -23.01 13.30 28.74
N VAL A 454 -23.43 14.38 28.09
CA VAL A 454 -24.07 14.36 26.77
C VAL A 454 -22.99 14.55 25.71
N PHE A 455 -22.89 13.60 24.80
CA PHE A 455 -22.01 13.67 23.63
C PHE A 455 -22.63 14.61 22.59
N THR A 456 -21.99 15.73 22.35
CA THR A 456 -22.60 16.89 21.66
C THR A 456 -22.97 16.64 20.23
N ASN A 457 -22.27 15.71 19.53
CA ASN A 457 -22.57 15.37 18.15
C ASN A 457 -23.80 14.44 18.06
N SER A 458 -23.86 13.38 18.86
CA SER A 458 -24.95 12.40 18.84
C SER A 458 -26.18 12.81 19.65
N GLY A 459 -26.00 13.66 20.65
CA GLY A 459 -27.04 13.98 21.66
C GLY A 459 -27.30 12.87 22.67
N LEU A 460 -26.52 11.78 22.64
CA LEU A 460 -26.66 10.64 23.54
C LEU A 460 -25.85 10.87 24.84
N THR A 461 -26.35 10.32 25.95
CA THR A 461 -25.56 10.22 27.18
C THR A 461 -24.50 9.14 27.06
N GLY A 462 -23.44 9.22 27.87
CA GLY A 462 -22.39 8.19 27.86
C GLY A 462 -22.91 6.78 28.14
N ARG A 463 -23.95 6.62 28.95
CA ARG A 463 -24.60 5.31 29.17
C ARG A 463 -25.30 4.79 27.92
N GLN A 464 -25.89 5.65 27.13
CA GLN A 464 -26.49 5.28 25.84
C GLN A 464 -25.41 4.97 24.82
N MET A 465 -24.31 5.73 24.81
CA MET A 465 -23.13 5.41 23.97
C MET A 465 -22.56 4.04 24.27
N GLN A 466 -22.39 3.67 25.57
CA GLN A 466 -21.96 2.33 25.98
C GLN A 466 -22.91 1.23 25.50
N ALA A 467 -24.22 1.42 25.66
CA ALA A 467 -25.21 0.43 25.25
C ALA A 467 -25.17 0.18 23.74
N LYS A 468 -25.10 1.25 22.94
CA LYS A 468 -24.97 1.18 21.49
C LYS A 468 -23.69 0.46 21.10
N ALA A 469 -22.53 0.87 21.63
CA ALA A 469 -21.24 0.30 21.33
C ALA A 469 -21.16 -1.20 21.64
N LYS A 470 -21.69 -1.63 22.80
CA LYS A 470 -21.70 -3.05 23.17
C LYS A 470 -22.49 -3.91 22.18
N ASN A 471 -23.65 -3.46 21.75
CA ASN A 471 -24.43 -4.20 20.75
C ASN A 471 -23.64 -4.33 19.43
N MET A 472 -23.07 -3.24 18.95
CA MET A 472 -22.28 -3.25 17.71
C MET A 472 -21.00 -4.12 17.80
N LEU A 473 -20.34 -4.11 18.96
CA LEU A 473 -19.18 -5.00 19.19
C LEU A 473 -19.59 -6.47 19.24
N TYR A 474 -20.72 -6.83 19.90
CA TYR A 474 -21.22 -8.20 19.88
C TYR A 474 -21.53 -8.67 18.47
N ASP A 475 -22.19 -7.87 17.65
CA ASP A 475 -22.49 -8.20 16.26
C ASP A 475 -21.20 -8.35 15.43
N TRP A 476 -20.23 -7.47 15.61
CA TRP A 476 -18.92 -7.57 14.97
C TRP A 476 -18.22 -8.90 15.32
N PHE A 477 -18.19 -9.27 16.61
CA PHE A 477 -17.57 -10.54 17.06
C PHE A 477 -18.33 -11.80 16.62
N VAL A 478 -19.64 -11.72 16.36
CA VAL A 478 -20.39 -12.84 15.76
C VAL A 478 -19.85 -13.17 14.38
N THR A 479 -19.64 -12.15 13.54
CA THR A 479 -19.05 -12.31 12.21
C THR A 479 -17.61 -12.80 12.30
N PHE A 480 -16.79 -12.15 13.11
CA PHE A 480 -15.38 -12.47 13.30
C PHE A 480 -15.14 -13.93 13.73
N ARG A 481 -15.92 -14.45 14.68
CA ARG A 481 -15.80 -15.83 15.14
C ARG A 481 -16.09 -16.86 14.04
N LYS A 482 -17.00 -16.51 13.13
CA LYS A 482 -17.38 -17.40 12.03
C LYS A 482 -16.38 -17.35 10.87
N GLU A 483 -15.89 -16.17 10.53
CA GLU A 483 -15.27 -15.90 9.26
C GLU A 483 -13.79 -15.44 9.37
N GLY A 484 -13.31 -15.17 10.58
CA GLY A 484 -11.97 -14.59 10.78
C GLY A 484 -11.90 -13.16 10.26
N PHE A 485 -10.74 -12.77 9.76
CA PHE A 485 -10.54 -11.44 9.19
C PHE A 485 -10.98 -11.37 7.71
N THR A 486 -11.75 -10.35 7.37
CA THR A 486 -12.08 -10.02 5.98
C THR A 486 -10.82 -9.69 5.18
N GLU A 487 -9.95 -8.87 5.76
CA GLU A 487 -8.64 -8.55 5.20
C GLU A 487 -7.60 -9.58 5.70
N TRP A 488 -7.75 -10.82 5.24
CA TRP A 488 -6.97 -11.98 5.67
C TRP A 488 -5.45 -11.75 5.58
N ASN A 489 -4.72 -12.11 6.63
CA ASN A 489 -3.27 -11.95 6.78
C ASN A 489 -2.76 -10.56 6.40
N SER A 490 -3.54 -9.51 6.66
CA SER A 490 -3.17 -8.14 6.30
C SER A 490 -2.09 -7.60 7.24
N SER A 491 -0.90 -7.38 6.72
CA SER A 491 0.21 -6.77 7.46
C SER A 491 -0.10 -5.34 7.92
N PRO A 492 -0.77 -4.47 7.13
CA PRO A 492 -1.20 -3.15 7.60
C PRO A 492 -2.37 -3.16 8.60
N TYR A 493 -3.33 -4.11 8.48
CA TYR A 493 -4.58 -4.02 9.24
C TYR A 493 -4.69 -4.96 10.43
N LEU A 494 -4.03 -6.11 10.45
CA LEU A 494 -3.94 -6.95 11.64
C LEU A 494 -3.44 -6.16 12.89
N PRO A 495 -2.47 -5.24 12.78
CA PRO A 495 -2.09 -4.38 13.91
C PRO A 495 -3.17 -3.39 14.33
N ILE A 496 -4.03 -2.93 13.42
CA ILE A 496 -5.16 -2.04 13.75
C ILE A 496 -6.24 -2.82 14.51
N ASP A 497 -6.57 -4.03 14.04
CA ASP A 497 -7.51 -4.90 14.76
C ASP A 497 -6.94 -5.25 16.14
N THR A 498 -5.64 -5.54 16.24
CA THR A 498 -4.94 -5.76 17.50
C THR A 498 -4.98 -4.50 18.41
N LEU A 499 -4.97 -3.29 17.82
CA LEU A 499 -5.18 -2.06 18.57
C LEU A 499 -6.59 -2.03 19.20
N GLY A 500 -7.62 -2.40 18.43
CA GLY A 500 -8.99 -2.51 18.92
C GLY A 500 -9.12 -3.53 20.04
N PHE A 501 -8.66 -4.76 19.80
CA PHE A 501 -8.70 -5.86 20.77
C PHE A 501 -7.89 -5.53 22.04
N GLY A 502 -6.66 -5.05 21.86
CA GLY A 502 -5.78 -4.66 22.96
C GLY A 502 -6.36 -3.53 23.79
N SER A 503 -7.05 -2.56 23.16
CA SER A 503 -7.71 -1.45 23.85
C SER A 503 -8.97 -1.89 24.62
N LEU A 504 -9.78 -2.80 24.06
CA LEU A 504 -10.87 -3.45 24.79
C LEU A 504 -10.35 -4.19 26.01
N TYR A 505 -9.33 -5.03 25.83
CA TYR A 505 -8.76 -5.80 26.93
C TYR A 505 -8.14 -4.90 28.01
N ALA A 506 -7.33 -3.91 27.63
CA ALA A 506 -6.58 -3.10 28.57
C ALA A 506 -7.43 -2.02 29.26
N PHE A 507 -8.40 -1.40 28.55
CA PHE A 507 -8.99 -0.15 28.97
C PHE A 507 -10.47 -0.24 29.31
N ALA A 508 -11.22 -1.21 28.76
CA ALA A 508 -12.64 -1.37 29.07
C ALA A 508 -12.85 -1.75 30.56
N GLN A 509 -13.91 -1.19 31.16
CA GLN A 509 -14.31 -1.50 32.53
C GLN A 509 -15.21 -2.74 32.57
N ASP A 510 -15.98 -2.98 31.51
CA ASP A 510 -16.86 -4.12 31.38
C ASP A 510 -16.05 -5.42 31.16
N PRO A 511 -16.18 -6.42 32.09
CA PRO A 511 -15.45 -7.70 31.94
C PRO A 511 -15.79 -8.46 30.67
N ALA A 512 -17.03 -8.37 30.15
CA ALA A 512 -17.41 -9.03 28.92
C ALA A 512 -16.71 -8.43 27.70
N MET A 513 -16.55 -7.12 27.67
CA MET A 513 -15.81 -6.43 26.59
C MET A 513 -14.31 -6.73 26.65
N ARG A 514 -13.75 -6.83 27.86
CA ARG A 514 -12.35 -7.28 28.05
C ARG A 514 -12.14 -8.69 27.51
N GLU A 515 -13.11 -9.60 27.75
CA GLU A 515 -13.03 -10.98 27.25
C GLU A 515 -13.07 -11.05 25.73
N LEU A 516 -13.90 -10.23 25.04
CA LEU A 516 -13.88 -10.09 23.59
C LEU A 516 -12.50 -9.61 23.11
N GLY A 517 -11.93 -8.61 23.79
CA GLY A 517 -10.58 -8.15 23.49
C GLY A 517 -9.52 -9.25 23.60
N ARG A 518 -9.60 -10.09 24.66
CA ARG A 518 -8.70 -11.24 24.83
C ARG A 518 -8.85 -12.25 23.70
N GLU A 519 -10.08 -12.61 23.34
CA GLU A 519 -10.38 -13.53 22.25
C GLU A 519 -9.78 -13.07 20.90
N GLY A 520 -9.95 -11.79 20.57
CA GLY A 520 -9.36 -11.19 19.37
C GLY A 520 -7.83 -11.20 19.40
N MET A 521 -7.21 -10.87 20.55
CA MET A 521 -5.75 -10.94 20.71
C MET A 521 -5.24 -12.37 20.55
N ASP A 522 -5.88 -13.37 21.15
CA ASP A 522 -5.46 -14.77 21.03
C ASP A 522 -5.48 -15.24 19.57
N PHE A 523 -6.53 -14.89 18.82
CA PHE A 523 -6.61 -15.22 17.40
C PHE A 523 -5.57 -14.48 16.55
N ALA A 524 -5.36 -13.19 16.78
CA ALA A 524 -4.33 -12.43 16.09
C ALA A 524 -2.93 -13.02 16.32
N TYR A 525 -2.61 -13.43 17.54
CA TYR A 525 -1.34 -14.10 17.85
C TYR A 525 -1.23 -15.50 17.27
N TYR A 526 -2.34 -16.22 17.13
CA TYR A 526 -2.37 -17.50 16.38
C TYR A 526 -1.94 -17.27 14.93
N LEU A 527 -2.56 -16.29 14.23
CA LEU A 527 -2.22 -15.96 12.85
C LEU A 527 -0.77 -15.49 12.69
N LEU A 528 -0.30 -14.63 13.61
CA LEU A 528 1.10 -14.21 13.62
C LEU A 528 2.05 -15.39 13.73
N ALA A 529 1.77 -16.36 14.59
CA ALA A 529 2.62 -17.54 14.76
C ALA A 529 2.61 -18.45 13.51
N VAL A 530 1.46 -18.67 12.92
CA VAL A 530 1.30 -19.57 11.78
C VAL A 530 1.87 -18.96 10.50
N HIS A 531 1.63 -17.66 10.26
CA HIS A 531 1.95 -16.98 9.00
C HIS A 531 3.22 -16.10 9.06
N SER A 532 4.08 -16.29 10.07
CA SER A 532 5.40 -15.64 10.14
C SER A 532 6.53 -16.62 9.94
N GLN A 533 7.57 -16.22 9.23
CA GLN A 533 8.87 -16.89 9.23
C GLN A 533 9.78 -16.21 10.24
N GLN A 534 10.04 -16.90 11.37
CA GLN A 534 10.87 -16.38 12.46
C GLN A 534 10.45 -14.96 12.94
N GLY A 535 9.14 -14.71 13.00
CA GLY A 535 8.58 -13.45 13.43
C GLY A 535 8.38 -12.39 12.33
N ILE A 536 8.76 -12.70 11.10
CA ILE A 536 8.49 -11.84 9.92
C ILE A 536 7.18 -12.27 9.28
N PHE A 537 6.17 -11.40 9.39
CA PHE A 537 4.82 -11.63 8.87
C PHE A 537 4.73 -11.20 7.41
N ALA A 538 5.47 -11.91 6.55
CA ALA A 538 5.43 -11.74 5.10
C ALA A 538 4.80 -13.00 4.48
N SER A 539 3.51 -12.93 4.25
CA SER A 539 2.68 -14.04 3.77
C SER A 539 1.76 -13.59 2.64
N SER A 540 1.11 -14.55 1.98
CA SER A 540 -0.05 -14.23 1.15
C SER A 540 -1.07 -13.46 1.97
N SER A 541 -1.65 -12.40 1.40
CA SER A 541 -2.49 -11.46 2.13
C SER A 541 -3.62 -10.89 1.26
N GLY A 542 -4.77 -10.62 1.89
CA GLY A 542 -5.93 -9.99 1.23
C GLY A 542 -5.80 -8.48 1.12
N ARG A 543 -4.84 -7.89 1.81
CA ARG A 543 -4.61 -6.46 1.76
C ARG A 543 -3.16 -6.13 2.06
N THR A 544 -2.48 -5.44 1.13
CA THR A 544 -1.11 -4.99 1.31
C THR A 544 -0.88 -3.62 0.65
N TYR A 545 0.17 -2.92 1.08
CA TYR A 545 0.69 -1.72 0.45
C TYR A 545 2.18 -1.90 0.19
N ILE A 546 2.75 -1.03 -0.64
CA ILE A 546 4.19 -1.05 -0.94
C ILE A 546 5.02 -0.97 0.34
N LYS A 547 4.61 -0.14 1.29
CA LYS A 547 5.29 0.01 2.59
C LYS A 547 5.40 -1.32 3.35
N GLU A 548 4.32 -2.06 3.41
CA GLU A 548 4.28 -3.34 4.12
C GLU A 548 4.91 -4.47 3.31
N GLN A 549 4.82 -4.40 1.99
CA GLN A 549 5.44 -5.41 1.12
C GLN A 549 6.96 -5.35 1.17
N PHE A 550 7.54 -4.16 1.24
CA PHE A 550 8.99 -3.95 1.26
C PHE A 550 9.57 -3.70 2.65
N GLY A 551 8.79 -3.15 3.58
CA GLY A 551 9.23 -2.69 4.89
C GLY A 551 9.01 -3.71 6.01
N ASN A 552 9.43 -4.95 5.84
CA ASN A 552 9.14 -6.03 6.79
C ASN A 552 9.82 -5.92 8.16
N TRP A 553 10.89 -5.14 8.26
CA TRP A 553 11.52 -4.82 9.53
C TRP A 553 10.78 -3.74 10.30
N SER A 554 10.23 -2.78 9.57
CA SER A 554 9.56 -1.60 10.11
C SER A 554 8.07 -1.83 10.37
N ASN A 555 7.48 -2.92 9.90
CA ASN A 555 6.06 -3.14 10.02
C ASN A 555 5.64 -3.59 11.44
N CYS A 556 4.40 -3.27 11.80
CA CYS A 556 3.88 -3.52 13.15
C CYS A 556 3.76 -5.00 13.51
N PRO A 557 3.41 -5.95 12.63
CA PRO A 557 3.33 -7.37 12.97
C PRO A 557 4.64 -7.93 13.52
N SER A 558 5.80 -7.48 12.98
CA SER A 558 7.11 -7.89 13.49
C SER A 558 7.30 -7.46 14.95
N GLY A 559 6.88 -6.23 15.29
CA GLY A 559 6.92 -5.73 16.67
C GLY A 559 6.04 -6.50 17.63
N LEU A 560 4.82 -6.88 17.21
CA LEU A 560 3.91 -7.72 18.01
C LEU A 560 4.53 -9.10 18.27
N SER A 561 5.08 -9.75 17.24
CA SER A 561 5.78 -11.04 17.36
C SER A 561 6.96 -10.95 18.30
N TRP A 562 7.75 -9.86 18.22
CA TRP A 562 8.89 -9.64 19.09
C TRP A 562 8.47 -9.44 20.55
N ILE A 563 7.43 -8.65 20.84
CA ILE A 563 6.93 -8.45 22.20
C ILE A 563 6.39 -9.76 22.77
N GLY A 564 5.56 -10.47 22.01
CA GLY A 564 4.92 -11.70 22.46
C GLY A 564 5.91 -12.84 22.74
N TYR A 565 6.86 -13.07 21.84
CA TYR A 565 7.67 -14.29 21.86
C TYR A 565 9.17 -14.06 21.67
N GLY A 566 9.61 -12.84 21.39
CA GLY A 566 11.04 -12.52 21.13
C GLY A 566 11.49 -12.89 19.71
N TYR A 567 10.57 -13.21 18.80
CA TYR A 567 10.84 -13.42 17.38
C TYR A 567 10.60 -12.15 16.58
N GLY A 568 11.30 -11.98 15.46
CA GLY A 568 11.22 -10.77 14.66
C GLY A 568 12.08 -9.64 15.23
N VAL A 569 11.64 -8.40 14.99
CA VAL A 569 12.36 -7.19 15.40
C VAL A 569 11.41 -6.21 16.08
N PRO A 570 11.89 -5.44 17.07
CA PRO A 570 11.03 -4.46 17.74
C PRO A 570 10.65 -3.34 16.78
N GLY A 571 9.42 -3.35 16.29
CA GLY A 571 8.90 -2.25 15.48
C GLY A 571 8.81 -0.95 16.28
N HIS A 572 8.96 0.17 15.61
CA HIS A 572 8.77 1.50 16.19
C HIS A 572 7.41 2.10 15.80
N ALA A 573 6.67 1.44 14.94
CA ALA A 573 5.32 1.83 14.57
C ALA A 573 4.35 1.38 15.67
N GLY A 574 3.69 2.32 16.31
CA GLY A 574 2.93 2.07 17.53
C GLY A 574 1.59 1.37 17.37
N LYS A 575 1.11 1.14 16.17
CA LYS A 575 -0.21 0.54 15.93
C LYS A 575 -0.31 -0.85 16.56
N GLY A 576 -1.30 -1.04 17.46
CA GLY A 576 -1.51 -2.28 18.20
C GLY A 576 -0.51 -2.54 19.34
N ILE A 577 0.61 -1.87 19.37
CA ILE A 577 1.68 -2.11 20.36
C ILE A 577 1.39 -1.41 21.69
N THR A 578 0.96 -0.15 21.66
CA THR A 578 0.85 0.67 22.89
C THR A 578 -0.18 0.13 23.86
N SER A 579 -1.40 -0.16 23.43
CA SER A 579 -2.44 -0.74 24.31
C SER A 579 -2.03 -2.12 24.83
N TYR A 580 -1.43 -2.94 23.98
CA TYR A 580 -0.90 -4.24 24.38
C TYR A 580 0.18 -4.10 25.48
N CYS A 581 1.14 -3.20 25.31
CA CYS A 581 2.20 -2.98 26.29
C CYS A 581 1.67 -2.46 27.64
N LEU A 582 0.59 -1.72 27.65
CA LEU A 582 -0.05 -1.18 28.85
C LEU A 582 -0.99 -2.16 29.56
N SER A 583 -1.20 -3.34 28.99
CA SER A 583 -2.04 -4.40 29.55
C SER A 583 -1.23 -5.47 30.25
N ASP A 584 -1.90 -6.35 30.99
CA ASP A 584 -1.37 -7.58 31.58
C ASP A 584 -1.53 -8.80 30.64
N TYR A 585 -2.06 -8.62 29.44
CA TYR A 585 -2.23 -9.69 28.47
C TYR A 585 -0.88 -10.33 28.12
N GLU A 586 -0.83 -11.65 28.14
CA GLU A 586 0.25 -12.45 27.58
C GLU A 586 -0.31 -13.44 26.57
N PRO A 587 0.25 -13.55 25.35
CA PRO A 587 -0.28 -14.50 24.37
C PRO A 587 0.00 -15.94 24.77
N PRO A 588 -0.83 -16.92 24.27
CA PRO A 588 -0.69 -18.33 24.59
C PRO A 588 0.72 -18.87 24.28
N LYS A 589 1.38 -19.47 25.28
CA LYS A 589 2.78 -19.88 25.18
C LYS A 589 3.02 -20.97 24.13
N GLU A 590 2.02 -21.79 23.89
CA GLU A 590 2.05 -22.86 22.89
C GLU A 590 2.23 -22.37 21.46
N PHE A 591 1.87 -21.13 21.14
CA PHE A 591 2.05 -20.57 19.79
C PHE A 591 3.52 -20.29 19.44
N ALA A 592 4.37 -20.14 20.44
CA ALA A 592 5.81 -19.89 20.24
C ALA A 592 6.49 -20.93 19.34
N GLN A 593 6.05 -22.20 19.42
CA GLN A 593 6.62 -23.29 18.66
C GLN A 593 6.41 -23.16 17.14
N TRP A 594 5.44 -22.36 16.71
CA TRP A 594 5.11 -22.21 15.29
C TRP A 594 5.85 -21.04 14.63
N PHE A 595 6.48 -20.16 15.38
CA PHE A 595 7.32 -19.08 14.83
C PHE A 595 8.62 -19.61 14.19
N SER A 596 9.16 -20.71 14.73
CA SER A 596 10.38 -21.32 14.23
C SER A 596 10.25 -22.85 14.25
N ILE A 597 10.17 -23.44 13.08
CA ILE A 597 10.06 -24.89 12.93
C ILE A 597 11.46 -25.52 13.09
N PRO A 598 11.61 -26.56 13.90
CA PRO A 598 12.89 -27.24 14.05
C PRO A 598 13.39 -27.86 12.75
N ARG A 599 14.71 -27.91 12.55
CA ARG A 599 15.32 -28.62 11.40
C ARG A 599 14.87 -30.08 11.38
N GLY A 600 14.61 -30.59 10.17
CA GLY A 600 14.07 -31.93 9.94
C GLY A 600 12.57 -32.04 10.12
N LYS A 601 11.89 -30.94 10.51
CA LYS A 601 10.43 -30.88 10.56
C LYS A 601 9.86 -29.90 9.54
N GLU A 602 8.59 -30.16 9.20
CA GLU A 602 7.77 -29.27 8.39
C GLU A 602 6.45 -28.97 9.10
N MET A 603 5.90 -27.79 8.86
CA MET A 603 4.57 -27.41 9.29
C MET A 603 3.69 -27.16 8.08
N ILE A 604 2.48 -27.71 8.11
CA ILE A 604 1.43 -27.42 7.14
C ILE A 604 0.24 -26.85 7.91
N CYS A 605 -0.28 -25.72 7.47
CA CYS A 605 -1.53 -25.17 7.96
C CYS A 605 -2.45 -24.82 6.79
N GLN A 606 -3.70 -25.26 6.89
CA GLN A 606 -4.76 -24.93 5.94
C GLN A 606 -5.91 -24.30 6.72
N THR A 607 -6.27 -23.06 6.35
CA THR A 607 -7.33 -22.27 6.99
C THR A 607 -8.24 -21.66 5.93
N THR A 608 -9.47 -21.34 6.32
CA THR A 608 -10.38 -20.52 5.52
C THR A 608 -10.65 -19.23 6.28
N GLN A 609 -10.54 -18.07 5.63
CA GLN A 609 -10.78 -16.74 6.22
C GLN A 609 -11.58 -15.86 5.25
N GLY A 610 -12.07 -14.73 5.78
CA GLY A 610 -12.80 -13.71 5.02
C GLY A 610 -14.28 -13.99 4.91
N ASN A 611 -15.07 -12.90 4.83
CA ASN A 611 -16.50 -12.96 4.53
C ASN A 611 -16.74 -12.78 3.03
N ASP A 612 -17.95 -13.02 2.54
CA ASP A 612 -18.39 -12.79 1.16
C ASP A 612 -17.50 -13.29 0.00
N GLY A 613 -16.69 -14.20 0.14
CA GLY A 613 -15.72 -14.65 -0.86
C GLY A 613 -14.48 -15.08 -0.14
N TYR A 614 -14.71 -15.81 0.92
CA TYR A 614 -13.65 -16.33 1.76
C TYR A 614 -12.57 -17.02 0.94
N VAL A 615 -11.40 -17.05 1.52
CA VAL A 615 -10.18 -17.53 0.90
C VAL A 615 -9.68 -18.79 1.57
N ASP A 616 -9.24 -19.73 0.77
CA ASP A 616 -8.58 -20.96 1.21
C ASP A 616 -7.07 -20.73 1.24
N LEU A 617 -6.52 -20.64 2.45
CA LEU A 617 -5.10 -20.36 2.70
C LEU A 617 -4.33 -21.64 2.94
N TYR A 618 -3.14 -21.71 2.36
CA TYR A 618 -2.20 -22.81 2.59
C TYR A 618 -0.84 -22.24 3.00
N THR A 619 -0.36 -22.67 4.15
CA THR A 619 0.96 -22.32 4.67
C THR A 619 1.82 -23.56 4.81
N TYR A 620 2.99 -23.55 4.19
CA TYR A 620 4.05 -24.53 4.38
C TYR A 620 5.28 -23.84 4.97
N LYS A 621 5.79 -24.36 6.06
CA LYS A 621 6.91 -23.77 6.78
C LYS A 621 7.96 -24.79 7.17
N THR A 622 9.22 -24.41 7.05
CA THR A 622 10.40 -25.13 7.50
C THR A 622 11.27 -24.25 8.38
N ALA A 623 12.42 -24.75 8.82
CA ALA A 623 13.40 -23.94 9.53
C ALA A 623 13.89 -22.72 8.73
N ASP A 624 13.98 -22.85 7.40
CA ASP A 624 14.71 -21.92 6.54
C ASP A 624 13.81 -21.05 5.65
N TYR A 625 12.55 -21.44 5.43
CA TYR A 625 11.60 -20.67 4.62
C TYR A 625 10.15 -21.00 4.95
N MET A 626 9.27 -20.10 4.52
CA MET A 626 7.82 -20.26 4.53
C MET A 626 7.28 -19.95 3.12
N MET A 627 6.40 -20.82 2.61
CA MET A 627 5.65 -20.60 1.37
C MET A 627 4.17 -20.54 1.71
N THR A 628 3.48 -19.52 1.23
CA THR A 628 2.05 -19.29 1.50
C THR A 628 1.28 -18.96 0.24
N SER A 629 0.04 -19.39 0.19
CA SER A 629 -0.85 -19.11 -0.94
C SER A 629 -2.30 -18.95 -0.52
N ALA A 630 -3.03 -18.15 -1.30
CA ALA A 630 -4.48 -18.12 -1.38
C ALA A 630 -4.90 -18.94 -2.60
N ASN A 631 -5.46 -20.12 -2.37
CA ASN A 631 -5.69 -21.07 -3.44
C ASN A 631 -7.01 -20.80 -4.15
N ASP A 632 -6.98 -20.79 -5.48
CA ASP A 632 -8.14 -20.54 -6.34
C ASP A 632 -8.94 -19.28 -5.97
N PHE A 633 -8.27 -18.25 -5.45
CA PHE A 633 -8.88 -16.99 -5.05
C PHE A 633 -9.20 -16.14 -6.29
N HIS A 634 -10.45 -16.17 -6.74
CA HIS A 634 -11.00 -15.37 -7.85
C HIS A 634 -10.13 -15.30 -9.12
N PRO A 635 -9.69 -16.45 -9.69
CA PRO A 635 -8.76 -16.45 -10.82
C PRO A 635 -9.30 -15.73 -12.05
N GLY A 636 -8.52 -14.81 -12.61
CA GLY A 636 -8.85 -14.03 -13.80
C GLY A 636 -9.71 -12.79 -13.53
N GLU A 637 -10.21 -12.61 -12.32
CA GLU A 637 -10.94 -11.41 -11.95
C GLU A 637 -9.98 -10.23 -11.70
N PRO A 638 -10.46 -8.98 -11.85
CA PRO A 638 -9.71 -7.82 -11.37
C PRO A 638 -9.44 -7.94 -9.87
N GLY A 639 -8.18 -7.80 -9.50
CA GLY A 639 -7.81 -7.75 -8.10
C GLY A 639 -7.79 -6.32 -7.57
N HIS A 640 -7.50 -6.19 -6.28
CA HIS A 640 -7.32 -4.91 -5.60
C HIS A 640 -5.92 -4.86 -4.98
N GLN A 641 -5.77 -5.18 -3.72
CA GLN A 641 -4.47 -5.17 -3.03
C GLN A 641 -4.13 -6.54 -2.44
N GLU A 642 -4.64 -7.60 -3.05
CA GLU A 642 -4.39 -8.98 -2.65
C GLU A 642 -3.05 -9.48 -3.20
N ASN A 643 -2.28 -10.12 -2.34
CA ASN A 643 -1.07 -10.84 -2.68
C ASN A 643 -1.27 -12.36 -2.46
N PRO A 644 -1.72 -13.12 -3.46
CA PRO A 644 -2.14 -14.50 -3.28
C PRO A 644 -0.98 -15.50 -3.17
N PHE A 645 0.27 -15.09 -3.34
CA PHE A 645 1.44 -15.97 -3.25
C PHE A 645 2.64 -15.26 -2.63
N GLN A 646 3.30 -15.93 -1.69
CA GLN A 646 4.51 -15.42 -1.03
C GLN A 646 5.47 -16.55 -0.68
N LEU A 647 6.77 -16.38 -0.97
CA LEU A 647 7.85 -17.21 -0.46
C LEU A 647 8.83 -16.33 0.34
N THR A 648 8.96 -16.63 1.62
CA THR A 648 9.73 -15.81 2.59
C THR A 648 10.83 -16.63 3.23
N PHE A 649 12.08 -16.20 3.06
CA PHE A 649 13.25 -16.76 3.75
C PHE A 649 13.54 -15.97 5.03
N ASN A 650 13.54 -14.66 4.93
CA ASN A 650 13.72 -13.72 6.05
C ASN A 650 13.08 -12.36 5.70
N ALA A 651 13.38 -11.32 6.48
CA ALA A 651 12.78 -9.99 6.27
C ALA A 651 13.12 -9.34 4.93
N VAL A 652 14.23 -9.70 4.28
CA VAL A 652 14.72 -9.04 3.06
C VAL A 652 14.76 -9.98 1.85
N ALA A 653 15.06 -11.26 2.07
CA ALA A 653 15.06 -12.28 1.03
C ALA A 653 13.67 -12.89 0.89
N GLN A 654 12.93 -12.41 -0.07
CA GLN A 654 11.54 -12.78 -0.34
C GLN A 654 11.29 -12.84 -1.83
N LEU A 655 10.31 -13.65 -2.24
CA LEU A 655 9.86 -13.80 -3.62
C LEU A 655 8.34 -13.75 -3.67
N TRP A 656 7.80 -12.97 -4.59
CA TRP A 656 6.38 -13.00 -4.95
C TRP A 656 6.21 -12.68 -6.43
N VAL A 657 5.13 -13.16 -6.99
CA VAL A 657 4.76 -12.92 -8.39
C VAL A 657 3.45 -12.16 -8.41
N THR A 658 3.39 -11.07 -9.17
CA THR A 658 2.19 -10.27 -9.33
C THR A 658 1.97 -9.84 -10.79
N HIS A 659 0.78 -9.36 -11.07
CA HIS A 659 0.43 -8.60 -12.25
C HIS A 659 0.18 -7.16 -11.81
N PRO A 660 1.00 -6.18 -12.22
CA PRO A 660 0.82 -4.79 -11.79
C PRO A 660 -0.53 -4.20 -12.18
N GLY A 661 -1.13 -3.42 -11.30
CA GLY A 661 -2.34 -2.67 -11.62
C GLY A 661 -2.05 -1.40 -12.44
N GLU A 662 -0.84 -0.89 -12.35
CA GLU A 662 -0.35 0.29 -13.07
C GLU A 662 1.11 0.12 -13.45
N ARG A 663 1.63 1.02 -14.31
CA ARG A 663 3.04 0.96 -14.75
C ARG A 663 3.99 1.77 -13.87
N VAL A 664 3.50 2.81 -13.21
CA VAL A 664 4.32 3.67 -12.36
C VAL A 664 4.61 3.00 -11.02
N LEU A 665 5.89 3.00 -10.62
CA LEU A 665 6.36 2.21 -9.47
C LEU A 665 5.71 2.58 -8.13
N PHE A 666 5.50 3.88 -7.90
CA PHE A 666 4.88 4.41 -6.67
C PHE A 666 3.65 5.26 -6.99
N GLY A 667 2.80 4.75 -7.86
CA GLY A 667 1.54 5.37 -8.21
C GLY A 667 0.46 5.20 -7.15
N ALA A 668 -0.70 5.77 -7.44
CA ALA A 668 -1.84 5.81 -6.51
C ALA A 668 -2.87 4.71 -6.76
N ALA A 669 -2.71 3.90 -7.80
CA ALA A 669 -3.67 2.87 -8.14
C ALA A 669 -3.75 1.76 -7.07
N ARG A 670 -4.92 1.16 -7.00
CA ARG A 670 -5.19 -0.01 -6.16
C ARG A 670 -5.82 -1.11 -7.05
N PRO A 671 -5.02 -2.09 -7.48
CA PRO A 671 -3.65 -2.40 -7.09
C PRO A 671 -2.60 -1.44 -7.68
N SER A 672 -1.45 -1.34 -7.00
CA SER A 672 -0.30 -0.58 -7.47
C SER A 672 0.65 -1.43 -8.31
N TYR A 673 1.87 -0.96 -8.53
CA TYR A 673 2.89 -1.72 -9.27
C TYR A 673 3.30 -3.01 -8.54
N TRP A 674 3.52 -2.95 -7.22
CA TRP A 674 3.99 -4.09 -6.42
C TRP A 674 2.96 -4.63 -5.43
N ALA A 675 2.01 -3.84 -5.00
CA ALA A 675 1.04 -4.23 -3.98
C ALA A 675 -0.30 -4.59 -4.61
N GLY A 676 -0.61 -5.87 -4.63
CA GLY A 676 -1.81 -6.44 -5.22
C GLY A 676 -1.62 -6.95 -6.65
N ASN A 677 -2.72 -7.27 -7.28
CA ASN A 677 -2.76 -7.82 -8.64
C ASN A 677 -3.84 -7.13 -9.48
N GLY A 678 -3.48 -6.60 -10.66
CA GLY A 678 -4.44 -6.06 -11.62
C GLY A 678 -5.37 -7.14 -12.19
N THR A 679 -4.85 -8.36 -12.32
CA THR A 679 -5.63 -9.57 -12.59
C THR A 679 -5.16 -10.64 -11.63
N LEU A 680 -6.07 -11.24 -10.88
CA LEU A 680 -5.75 -12.29 -9.93
C LEU A 680 -5.33 -13.57 -10.64
N PRO A 681 -4.20 -14.19 -10.25
CA PRO A 681 -3.79 -15.47 -10.79
C PRO A 681 -4.61 -16.62 -10.23
N LYS A 682 -4.68 -17.71 -10.98
CA LYS A 682 -4.99 -19.00 -10.40
C LYS A 682 -3.77 -19.51 -9.65
N VAL A 683 -3.86 -19.66 -8.35
CA VAL A 683 -2.77 -20.15 -7.49
C VAL A 683 -3.15 -21.49 -6.89
N ASN A 684 -2.25 -22.44 -6.91
CA ASN A 684 -2.36 -23.70 -6.19
C ASN A 684 -1.01 -24.09 -5.58
N GLN A 685 -1.03 -24.55 -4.35
CA GLN A 685 0.18 -24.93 -3.60
C GLN A 685 0.09 -26.37 -3.07
N TYR A 686 1.22 -27.08 -3.14
CA TYR A 686 1.45 -28.32 -2.40
C TYR A 686 2.83 -28.27 -1.73
N LYS A 687 2.86 -28.24 -0.41
CA LYS A 687 4.10 -28.08 0.37
C LYS A 687 4.94 -26.90 -0.17
N ALA A 688 6.17 -27.16 -0.57
CA ALA A 688 7.11 -26.19 -1.10
C ALA A 688 7.03 -25.99 -2.63
N PHE A 689 5.94 -26.36 -3.25
CA PHE A 689 5.64 -26.11 -4.67
C PHE A 689 4.41 -25.24 -4.80
N ALA A 690 4.48 -24.23 -5.67
CA ALA A 690 3.32 -23.44 -6.08
C ALA A 690 3.31 -23.22 -7.59
N GLY A 691 2.12 -23.28 -8.19
CA GLY A 691 1.89 -22.92 -9.57
C GLY A 691 0.92 -21.75 -9.66
N LEU A 692 1.25 -20.76 -10.51
CA LEU A 692 0.44 -19.58 -10.76
C LEU A 692 0.15 -19.49 -12.27
N ILE A 693 -1.12 -19.33 -12.63
CA ILE A 693 -1.56 -19.17 -14.02
C ILE A 693 -2.22 -17.80 -14.15
N TYR A 694 -1.71 -16.97 -15.04
CA TYR A 694 -2.28 -15.65 -15.37
C TYR A 694 -3.01 -15.69 -16.71
N ASP A 695 -4.17 -15.02 -16.79
CA ASP A 695 -4.95 -14.77 -18.01
C ASP A 695 -5.45 -13.32 -17.97
N ILE A 696 -4.62 -12.40 -18.46
CA ILE A 696 -4.83 -10.95 -18.37
C ILE A 696 -5.74 -10.51 -19.50
N ALA A 697 -6.79 -9.75 -19.18
CA ALA A 697 -7.73 -9.21 -20.15
C ALA A 697 -7.02 -8.29 -21.19
N PRO A 698 -7.42 -8.36 -22.47
CA PRO A 698 -6.78 -7.59 -23.55
C PRO A 698 -6.78 -6.07 -23.34
N GLU A 699 -7.79 -5.55 -22.64
CA GLU A 699 -7.95 -4.13 -22.37
C GLU A 699 -7.11 -3.60 -21.22
N HIS A 700 -6.56 -4.48 -20.38
CA HIS A 700 -5.73 -4.06 -19.25
C HIS A 700 -4.46 -3.34 -19.74
N PRO A 701 -4.10 -2.16 -19.16
CA PRO A 701 -2.97 -1.35 -19.65
C PRO A 701 -1.60 -1.98 -19.42
N VAL A 702 -1.50 -2.95 -18.51
CA VAL A 702 -0.29 -3.74 -18.24
C VAL A 702 -0.45 -5.12 -18.88
N ASP A 703 0.54 -5.55 -19.63
CA ASP A 703 0.54 -6.77 -20.44
C ASP A 703 1.71 -7.71 -20.12
N PHE A 704 2.22 -7.61 -18.90
CA PHE A 704 3.28 -8.46 -18.37
C PHE A 704 2.98 -8.85 -16.92
N THR A 705 3.63 -9.91 -16.46
CA THR A 705 3.71 -10.27 -15.03
C THR A 705 5.13 -10.12 -14.55
N HIS A 706 5.33 -9.96 -13.25
CA HIS A 706 6.66 -9.81 -12.72
C HIS A 706 6.89 -10.58 -11.41
N LEU A 707 8.15 -10.95 -11.22
CA LEU A 707 8.68 -11.59 -10.02
C LEU A 707 9.54 -10.59 -9.26
N TYR A 708 9.24 -10.35 -7.99
CA TYR A 708 10.19 -9.73 -7.08
C TYR A 708 11.29 -10.73 -6.73
N LEU A 709 12.54 -10.36 -7.02
CA LEU A 709 13.72 -11.20 -6.84
C LEU A 709 14.92 -10.30 -6.49
N PRO A 710 15.07 -9.89 -5.22
CA PRO A 710 16.18 -9.01 -4.82
C PRO A 710 17.50 -9.80 -4.81
N SER A 711 18.21 -9.82 -5.93
CA SER A 711 19.40 -10.65 -6.13
C SER A 711 20.49 -10.39 -5.10
N MET A 712 20.59 -9.15 -4.58
CA MET A 712 21.57 -8.74 -3.58
C MET A 712 21.30 -9.31 -2.17
N GLU A 713 20.14 -9.90 -1.93
CA GLU A 713 19.76 -10.48 -0.62
C GLU A 713 19.97 -12.00 -0.55
N PHE A 714 20.48 -12.61 -1.62
CA PHE A 714 20.79 -14.03 -1.71
C PHE A 714 22.30 -14.28 -1.79
N ASP A 715 22.77 -15.41 -1.30
CA ASP A 715 24.16 -15.82 -1.45
C ASP A 715 24.49 -16.08 -2.93
N ARG A 716 23.50 -16.62 -3.64
CA ARG A 716 23.55 -16.84 -5.10
C ARG A 716 22.21 -16.54 -5.72
N CYS A 717 22.22 -15.84 -6.85
CA CYS A 717 21.05 -15.58 -7.69
C CYS A 717 21.45 -15.71 -9.16
N GLU A 718 20.75 -16.56 -9.91
CA GLU A 718 21.02 -16.82 -11.33
C GLU A 718 19.71 -16.76 -12.10
N VAL A 719 19.63 -15.91 -13.12
CA VAL A 719 18.46 -15.78 -14.01
C VAL A 719 18.87 -16.11 -15.44
N GLU A 720 18.30 -17.17 -16.00
CA GLU A 720 18.65 -17.67 -17.31
C GLU A 720 17.41 -18.13 -18.09
N GLY A 721 16.99 -17.35 -19.06
CA GLY A 721 15.87 -17.67 -19.95
C GLY A 721 14.56 -17.86 -19.22
N LYS A 722 14.10 -19.10 -19.02
CA LYS A 722 12.84 -19.42 -18.32
C LYS A 722 13.02 -19.72 -16.83
N TRP A 723 14.24 -19.73 -16.32
CA TRP A 723 14.55 -20.13 -14.96
C TRP A 723 15.25 -19.02 -14.18
N ALA A 724 14.85 -18.89 -12.91
CA ALA A 724 15.65 -18.22 -11.89
C ALA A 724 15.93 -19.19 -10.74
N PHE A 725 17.13 -19.11 -10.18
CA PHE A 725 17.56 -19.94 -9.06
C PHE A 725 18.20 -19.07 -8.00
N VAL A 726 17.83 -19.30 -6.74
CA VAL A 726 18.43 -18.61 -5.60
C VAL A 726 18.87 -19.60 -4.52
N GLN A 727 19.90 -19.19 -3.79
CA GLN A 727 20.39 -19.87 -2.59
C GLN A 727 20.55 -18.86 -1.46
N LEU A 728 20.04 -19.22 -0.30
CA LEU A 728 20.30 -18.51 0.95
C LEU A 728 20.61 -19.53 2.06
N GLY A 729 21.87 -19.61 2.48
CA GLY A 729 22.32 -20.63 3.41
C GLY A 729 22.03 -22.04 2.91
N SER A 730 21.23 -22.78 3.66
CA SER A 730 20.79 -24.14 3.33
C SER A 730 19.47 -24.20 2.52
N ALA A 731 18.88 -23.07 2.22
CA ALA A 731 17.64 -23.00 1.46
C ALA A 731 17.88 -22.67 -0.01
N TYR A 732 17.08 -23.27 -0.89
CA TYR A 732 17.12 -23.08 -2.32
C TYR A 732 15.72 -22.72 -2.83
N ALA A 733 15.64 -21.96 -3.93
CA ALA A 733 14.41 -21.86 -4.71
C ALA A 733 14.71 -21.83 -6.21
N ALA A 734 13.79 -22.43 -6.97
CA ALA A 734 13.72 -22.36 -8.41
C ALA A 734 12.40 -21.71 -8.81
N VAL A 735 12.45 -20.77 -9.72
CA VAL A 735 11.29 -20.14 -10.33
C VAL A 735 11.35 -20.36 -11.83
N TYR A 736 10.29 -20.95 -12.39
CA TYR A 736 10.11 -21.12 -13.81
C TYR A 736 9.04 -20.20 -14.33
N CYS A 737 9.26 -19.61 -15.50
CA CYS A 737 8.26 -18.85 -16.23
C CYS A 737 8.08 -19.36 -17.66
N SER A 738 6.85 -19.68 -18.07
CA SER A 738 6.56 -20.23 -19.42
C SER A 738 7.02 -19.32 -20.55
N ASN A 739 6.91 -18.00 -20.36
CA ASN A 739 7.26 -16.99 -21.36
C ASN A 739 8.74 -16.58 -21.35
N GLY A 740 9.50 -17.08 -20.37
CA GLY A 740 10.82 -16.57 -20.03
C GLY A 740 10.73 -15.31 -19.18
N MET A 741 11.85 -14.93 -18.57
CA MET A 741 11.92 -13.75 -17.73
C MET A 741 13.25 -13.02 -17.93
N ARG A 742 13.25 -11.71 -17.67
CA ARG A 742 14.43 -10.86 -17.76
C ARG A 742 14.58 -10.03 -16.50
N MET A 743 15.75 -10.16 -15.86
CA MET A 743 16.12 -9.30 -14.73
C MET A 743 16.26 -7.86 -15.24
N GLN A 744 15.68 -6.90 -14.50
CA GLN A 744 15.84 -5.49 -14.79
C GLN A 744 17.25 -5.03 -14.43
N ASP A 745 17.86 -4.28 -15.33
CA ASP A 745 19.23 -3.77 -15.23
C ASP A 745 19.30 -2.25 -15.10
N PHE A 746 18.14 -1.58 -15.03
CA PHE A 746 18.02 -0.12 -14.97
C PHE A 746 16.91 0.34 -14.01
N GLY A 747 17.10 1.52 -13.42
CA GLY A 747 16.10 2.18 -12.56
C GLY A 747 15.93 1.55 -11.18
N SER A 748 14.88 1.95 -10.48
CA SER A 748 14.65 1.57 -9.08
C SER A 748 14.46 0.06 -8.86
N ASN A 749 14.05 -0.66 -9.90
CA ASN A 749 13.87 -2.11 -9.85
C ASN A 749 15.08 -2.91 -10.35
N LYS A 750 16.20 -2.23 -10.63
CA LYS A 750 17.44 -2.88 -11.05
C LYS A 750 17.85 -3.96 -10.05
N ASP A 751 18.21 -5.15 -10.58
CA ASP A 751 18.68 -6.32 -9.84
C ASP A 751 17.67 -6.90 -8.81
N ARG A 752 16.36 -6.54 -8.92
CA ARG A 752 15.30 -6.98 -7.98
C ARG A 752 13.96 -7.30 -8.62
N GLU A 753 13.86 -7.18 -9.94
CA GLU A 753 12.65 -7.50 -10.68
C GLU A 753 12.95 -8.32 -11.92
N CYS A 754 12.20 -9.42 -12.09
CA CYS A 754 12.18 -10.15 -13.35
C CYS A 754 10.83 -9.94 -14.04
N ILE A 755 10.83 -9.37 -15.24
CA ILE A 755 9.64 -9.18 -16.07
C ILE A 755 9.47 -10.35 -17.01
N ALA A 756 8.23 -10.86 -17.14
CA ALA A 756 7.78 -11.81 -18.13
C ALA A 756 6.67 -11.19 -18.98
N GLU A 757 6.97 -10.94 -20.23
CA GLU A 757 6.06 -10.35 -21.19
C GLU A 757 4.92 -11.29 -21.58
N GLY A 758 3.78 -10.73 -21.90
CA GLY A 758 2.60 -11.45 -22.40
C GLY A 758 1.48 -11.58 -21.37
N ARG A 759 0.27 -11.64 -21.88
CA ARG A 759 -0.98 -11.63 -21.09
C ARG A 759 -1.33 -12.99 -20.50
N ARG A 760 -0.83 -14.07 -21.08
CA ARG A 760 -0.94 -15.44 -20.56
C ARG A 760 0.42 -15.92 -20.16
N CYS A 761 0.54 -16.31 -18.90
CA CYS A 761 1.82 -16.70 -18.33
C CYS A 761 1.63 -17.71 -17.21
N ILE A 762 2.55 -18.67 -17.13
CA ILE A 762 2.59 -19.67 -16.06
C ILE A 762 3.90 -19.51 -15.31
N TRP A 763 3.78 -19.35 -13.99
CA TRP A 763 4.89 -19.37 -13.06
C TRP A 763 4.84 -20.61 -12.20
N LEU A 764 5.97 -21.28 -12.03
CA LEU A 764 6.11 -22.39 -11.08
C LEU A 764 7.23 -22.06 -10.12
N VAL A 765 6.97 -22.24 -8.83
CA VAL A 765 7.96 -21.96 -7.78
C VAL A 765 8.15 -23.22 -6.95
N ARG A 766 9.42 -23.62 -6.78
CA ARG A 766 9.81 -24.77 -5.96
C ARG A 766 10.91 -24.36 -4.98
N ALA A 767 10.63 -24.40 -3.70
CA ALA A 767 11.64 -24.21 -2.66
C ALA A 767 12.10 -25.54 -2.07
N ALA A 768 13.36 -25.63 -1.67
CA ALA A 768 13.99 -26.83 -1.14
C ALA A 768 15.01 -26.50 -0.06
N GLN A 769 15.52 -27.52 0.58
CA GLN A 769 16.60 -27.42 1.57
C GLN A 769 17.74 -28.39 1.23
N ALA A 770 18.90 -28.16 1.82
CA ALA A 770 20.08 -29.00 1.66
C ALA A 770 19.92 -30.46 2.15
N ASP A 771 18.85 -30.73 2.89
CA ASP A 771 18.46 -32.12 3.24
C ASP A 771 17.70 -32.86 2.13
N GLU A 772 17.15 -32.13 1.16
CA GLU A 772 16.52 -32.69 -0.05
C GLU A 772 17.53 -32.82 -1.20
N PHE A 773 18.42 -31.86 -1.35
CA PHE A 773 19.43 -31.79 -2.41
C PHE A 773 20.76 -31.39 -1.79
N ALA A 774 21.78 -32.25 -1.89
CA ALA A 774 23.05 -32.08 -1.20
C ALA A 774 23.80 -30.79 -1.57
N ALA A 775 23.61 -30.29 -2.79
CA ALA A 775 24.18 -29.03 -3.24
C ALA A 775 23.18 -28.22 -4.08
N PHE A 776 23.40 -26.93 -4.15
CA PHE A 776 22.60 -26.03 -4.99
C PHE A 776 22.65 -26.42 -6.49
N GLU A 777 23.81 -26.88 -6.97
CA GLU A 777 23.95 -27.35 -8.35
C GLU A 777 23.11 -28.62 -8.62
N ASP A 778 23.03 -29.54 -7.63
CA ASP A 778 22.19 -30.73 -7.72
C ASP A 778 20.70 -30.36 -7.81
N PHE A 779 20.27 -29.37 -6.99
CA PHE A 779 18.91 -28.84 -7.05
C PHE A 779 18.64 -28.21 -8.43
N LYS A 780 19.51 -27.35 -8.94
CA LYS A 780 19.37 -26.73 -10.27
C LYS A 780 19.28 -27.80 -11.37
N ALA A 781 20.16 -28.79 -11.34
CA ALA A 781 20.17 -29.89 -12.30
C ALA A 781 18.88 -30.70 -12.25
N ALA A 782 18.37 -30.99 -11.06
CA ALA A 782 17.12 -31.73 -10.86
C ALA A 782 15.92 -30.94 -11.42
N MET A 783 15.82 -29.63 -11.13
CA MET A 783 14.75 -28.78 -11.64
C MET A 783 14.78 -28.66 -13.17
N ARG A 784 15.97 -28.44 -13.76
CA ARG A 784 16.12 -28.34 -15.22
C ARG A 784 15.89 -29.68 -15.94
N GLY A 785 16.23 -30.80 -15.29
CA GLY A 785 16.04 -32.15 -15.83
C GLY A 785 14.63 -32.71 -15.63
N ALA A 786 13.79 -32.07 -14.81
CA ALA A 786 12.43 -32.51 -14.54
C ALA A 786 11.54 -32.42 -15.79
N ALA A 787 10.63 -33.39 -15.94
CA ALA A 787 9.65 -33.34 -17.02
C ALA A 787 8.66 -32.20 -16.73
N LEU A 788 8.65 -31.19 -17.60
CA LEU A 788 7.85 -29.99 -17.48
C LEU A 788 7.14 -29.68 -18.80
N ASP A 789 5.82 -29.57 -18.72
CA ASP A 789 4.95 -29.04 -19.77
C ASP A 789 4.16 -27.86 -19.18
N ALA A 790 4.34 -26.65 -19.71
CA ALA A 790 3.65 -25.45 -19.30
C ALA A 790 3.09 -24.74 -20.53
N ASP A 791 1.80 -24.99 -20.77
CA ASP A 791 1.03 -24.45 -21.88
C ASP A 791 0.24 -23.23 -21.43
N ALA A 792 0.80 -22.02 -21.61
CA ALA A 792 0.19 -20.76 -21.20
C ALA A 792 -1.12 -20.49 -21.96
N GLU A 793 -1.20 -20.84 -23.27
CA GLU A 793 -2.41 -20.68 -24.05
C GLU A 793 -3.52 -21.64 -23.60
N GLY A 794 -3.16 -22.90 -23.30
CA GLY A 794 -4.08 -23.89 -22.73
C GLY A 794 -4.34 -23.69 -21.23
N ARG A 795 -3.64 -22.73 -20.59
CA ARG A 795 -3.75 -22.42 -19.16
C ARG A 795 -3.62 -23.66 -18.27
N ARG A 796 -2.56 -24.44 -18.50
CA ARG A 796 -2.30 -25.69 -17.79
C ARG A 796 -0.80 -25.95 -17.65
N TYR A 797 -0.45 -26.66 -16.59
CA TYR A 797 0.90 -27.16 -16.43
C TYR A 797 0.91 -28.59 -15.90
N ARG A 798 2.01 -29.28 -16.20
CA ARG A 798 2.40 -30.56 -15.63
C ARG A 798 3.89 -30.49 -15.30
N PHE A 799 4.22 -30.72 -14.05
CA PHE A 799 5.60 -30.74 -13.57
C PHE A 799 5.83 -32.02 -12.77
N VAL A 800 6.88 -32.77 -13.10
CA VAL A 800 7.25 -33.95 -12.35
C VAL A 800 8.38 -33.61 -11.41
N ASP A 801 8.02 -33.23 -10.18
CA ASP A 801 8.98 -32.91 -9.13
C ASP A 801 9.73 -34.18 -8.70
N PRO A 802 11.08 -34.13 -8.57
CA PRO A 802 11.88 -35.29 -8.18
C PRO A 802 11.59 -35.84 -6.78
N VAL A 803 10.95 -35.04 -5.92
CA VAL A 803 10.59 -35.40 -4.54
C VAL A 803 9.10 -35.66 -4.40
N TYR A 804 8.25 -34.81 -4.97
CA TYR A 804 6.80 -34.85 -4.79
C TYR A 804 6.08 -35.71 -5.86
N GLY A 805 6.74 -36.03 -6.96
CA GLY A 805 6.11 -36.72 -8.09
C GLY A 805 5.39 -35.78 -9.03
N GLU A 806 4.32 -36.24 -9.65
CA GLU A 806 3.59 -35.45 -10.65
C GLU A 806 2.68 -34.42 -10.02
N LEU A 807 2.84 -33.17 -10.43
CA LEU A 807 2.04 -32.02 -10.07
C LEU A 807 1.41 -31.44 -11.34
N ARG A 808 0.09 -31.47 -11.47
CA ARG A 808 -0.59 -30.96 -12.65
C ARG A 808 -1.82 -30.12 -12.27
N CYS A 809 -2.04 -29.06 -13.00
CA CYS A 809 -3.18 -28.19 -12.83
C CYS A 809 -3.63 -27.62 -14.17
N GLN A 810 -4.93 -27.44 -14.32
CA GLN A 810 -5.56 -26.75 -15.43
C GLN A 810 -6.47 -25.66 -14.90
N TRP A 811 -6.70 -24.61 -15.68
CA TRP A 811 -7.65 -23.56 -15.35
C TRP A 811 -9.04 -24.16 -15.10
N GLY A 812 -9.66 -23.79 -13.96
CA GLY A 812 -10.95 -24.33 -13.53
C GLY A 812 -10.89 -25.65 -12.76
N GLU A 813 -9.70 -26.25 -12.59
CA GLU A 813 -9.50 -27.49 -11.81
C GLU A 813 -8.62 -27.21 -10.59
N THR A 814 -8.69 -28.06 -9.56
CA THR A 814 -7.73 -28.05 -8.45
C THR A 814 -6.38 -28.62 -8.88
N LEU A 815 -5.34 -28.44 -8.07
CA LEU A 815 -4.05 -29.12 -8.25
C LEU A 815 -4.20 -30.62 -8.00
N TYR A 816 -3.65 -31.45 -8.88
CA TYR A 816 -3.48 -32.87 -8.68
C TYR A 816 -2.04 -33.22 -8.33
N VAL A 817 -1.87 -34.02 -7.30
CA VAL A 817 -0.57 -34.56 -6.86
C VAL A 817 -0.62 -36.06 -6.99
N ASN A 818 0.16 -36.65 -7.92
CA ASN A 818 0.14 -38.10 -8.24
C ASN A 818 -1.30 -38.62 -8.45
N ASP A 819 -2.07 -37.92 -9.29
CA ASP A 819 -3.49 -38.19 -9.60
C ASP A 819 -4.50 -37.95 -8.46
N ALA A 820 -4.06 -37.57 -7.26
CA ALA A 820 -4.94 -37.22 -6.17
C ALA A 820 -5.25 -35.69 -6.19
N PRO A 821 -6.53 -35.28 -6.19
CA PRO A 821 -6.87 -33.87 -6.15
C PRO A 821 -6.56 -33.28 -4.76
N MET A 822 -6.00 -32.08 -4.75
CA MET A 822 -5.82 -31.31 -3.52
C MET A 822 -7.17 -30.79 -3.03
N GLN A 823 -7.34 -30.81 -1.72
CA GLN A 823 -8.45 -30.16 -1.04
C GLN A 823 -7.93 -28.93 -0.30
N TYR A 824 -8.41 -27.74 -0.67
CA TYR A 824 -8.06 -26.48 -0.03
C TYR A 824 -9.18 -25.94 0.85
N SER A 825 -10.44 -26.20 0.49
CA SER A 825 -11.63 -25.72 1.20
C SER A 825 -12.10 -26.66 2.30
N GLY A 826 -13.01 -26.16 3.14
CA GLY A 826 -13.67 -26.94 4.19
C GLY A 826 -12.96 -26.89 5.55
N PHE A 827 -12.09 -25.91 5.73
CA PHE A 827 -11.47 -25.60 7.01
C PHE A 827 -12.16 -24.40 7.67
N ASP A 828 -12.03 -24.27 8.97
CA ASP A 828 -12.41 -23.05 9.68
C ASP A 828 -11.25 -22.04 9.74
N ASN A 829 -11.44 -20.93 10.43
CA ASN A 829 -10.44 -19.87 10.55
C ASN A 829 -9.21 -20.24 11.40
N TYR A 830 -9.28 -21.26 12.25
CA TYR A 830 -8.13 -21.90 12.90
C TYR A 830 -7.52 -23.00 12.05
N GLY A 831 -8.32 -23.66 11.24
CA GLY A 831 -7.95 -24.64 10.25
C GLY A 831 -7.37 -25.94 10.78
N LYS A 832 -6.54 -26.56 9.92
CA LYS A 832 -5.83 -27.79 10.25
C LYS A 832 -4.32 -27.54 10.22
N LEU A 833 -3.71 -27.51 11.40
CA LEU A 833 -2.27 -27.36 11.57
C LEU A 833 -1.64 -28.72 11.88
N THR A 834 -0.57 -29.06 11.16
CA THR A 834 0.21 -30.29 11.36
C THR A 834 1.69 -29.95 11.38
N VAL A 835 2.40 -30.42 12.40
CA VAL A 835 3.88 -30.39 12.46
C VAL A 835 4.34 -31.84 12.46
N GLN A 836 5.17 -32.20 11.50
CA GLN A 836 5.62 -33.59 11.31
C GLN A 836 7.08 -33.65 10.90
N GLU A 837 7.68 -34.84 10.97
CA GLU A 837 9.00 -35.10 10.38
C GLU A 837 8.90 -34.93 8.84
N LYS A 838 9.94 -34.34 8.25
CA LYS A 838 10.02 -34.03 6.83
C LYS A 838 10.25 -35.29 5.98
#